data_4a3c7e8b9dbaf658c1c5742be7dc794a
#
_entry.id   4a3c7e8b9dbaf658c1c5742be7dc794a
#
_cell.length_a   1.000
_cell.length_b   1.000
_cell.length_c   1.000
_cell.angle_alpha   90.00
_cell.angle_beta   90.00
_cell.angle_gamma   90.00
#
_symmetry.space_group_name_H-M   'P 1'
#
loop_
_entity.id
_entity.type
_entity.pdbx_description
1 polymer ?
#
loop_
_entity_poly.entity_id
_entity_poly.type
_entity_poly.pdbx_seq_one_letter_code
_entity_poly.pdbx_strand_id
1 'polypeptide(L)'
;MGYQDLLRELATEHSIATGYTAYGGHYLGVPDDTLIKILHCMGVDLGLNDYSVDDLAAIDFDGADYDKRPSEETVQAALQRRHDQEFSRPLPRCIVTTDTESQAFNVHVRDGKPVDQLFITFENSSVLEITEQLENWEPPRDIDGVIWGEATFQLPAGLPQGWHTITLVSDNISHSCTLVVTPTHLSTTDTYINNPVAGVMAQLYSVRSSDSWGIGDFRDIGYLGETLANNGAGDFLLINPLHAAEPFPPVEDSPYLPATRRFINPIYIRIEDIPEIELLAEDVRAEVTELARQFREHNRDNVQIERDPIYEAKLRALREIFHAGRDETREQLFRDYIHREGDGLTAFAEWCAKQEIAKLGTGNHAEDEPPVDFYMWLQWICDQQLAAAQARCTAAGMKIGIMADLAVGVHPFGADAETLANVLAPCASVGAPPDNYNQYGQDWSQPPWHPERLAEAGYKPWRDMLRTILRHAGGIRIDHVLGLFRLYWMPRNQSPQTGTYVNYDFRALVGIVALEAERAGAVVIGEDLGTFEPWMQDVLNQYGIMGTSVLWFEGSPYGGARRLEEYRKACLASVTTHDLPPTAGFLRGKHITLRNELGLLKSNLDEELNNDLNWQAEVLNRVLEQGGFAGEDFHMDNFHGQARDERGDVEVLVTAAHRFVAHTPAALTCTALVDMVGDENVQNQPGTAKEQYPNWCVPLRNAQGNIVLIDDLNEMPLFHKIAEASRRPAPGN
;
A
#
# COMPACT_ATOMS: atom_id res chain seq x y z
N MET A 1 -29.16 -29.90 -7.54
CA MET A 1 -28.44 -29.11 -6.56
C MET A 1 -29.48 -28.33 -5.75
N GLY A 2 -29.29 -28.19 -4.46
CA GLY A 2 -30.19 -27.33 -3.65
C GLY A 2 -29.76 -25.87 -3.74
N TYR A 3 -30.61 -24.95 -3.26
CA TYR A 3 -30.38 -23.52 -3.24
C TYR A 3 -28.95 -23.15 -2.72
N GLN A 4 -28.55 -23.73 -1.59
CA GLN A 4 -27.24 -23.43 -0.99
C GLN A 4 -26.07 -23.90 -1.85
N ASP A 5 -26.20 -25.03 -2.55
CA ASP A 5 -25.15 -25.50 -3.44
C ASP A 5 -24.98 -24.55 -4.63
N LEU A 6 -26.10 -24.11 -5.23
CA LEU A 6 -26.08 -23.15 -6.35
C LEU A 6 -25.52 -21.79 -5.93
N LEU A 7 -25.89 -21.29 -4.75
CA LEU A 7 -25.37 -20.01 -4.23
C LEU A 7 -23.85 -20.09 -4.00
N ARG A 8 -23.37 -21.19 -3.43
CA ARG A 8 -21.92 -21.39 -3.19
C ARG A 8 -21.15 -21.57 -4.48
N GLU A 9 -21.72 -22.29 -5.46
CA GLU A 9 -21.13 -22.42 -6.79
C GLU A 9 -21.03 -21.05 -7.46
N LEU A 10 -22.11 -20.26 -7.47
CA LEU A 10 -22.11 -18.90 -8.01
C LEU A 10 -21.08 -17.99 -7.31
N ALA A 11 -20.97 -18.06 -5.99
CA ALA A 11 -19.97 -17.32 -5.22
C ALA A 11 -18.52 -17.73 -5.63
N THR A 12 -18.28 -19.04 -5.79
CA THR A 12 -16.97 -19.56 -6.19
C THR A 12 -16.61 -19.13 -7.61
N GLU A 13 -17.56 -19.12 -8.55
CA GLU A 13 -17.37 -18.64 -9.93
C GLU A 13 -17.02 -17.14 -9.99
N HIS A 14 -17.38 -16.37 -8.94
CA HIS A 14 -17.01 -14.99 -8.77
C HIS A 14 -15.83 -14.79 -7.80
N SER A 15 -15.03 -15.84 -7.55
CA SER A 15 -13.84 -15.80 -6.69
C SER A 15 -14.11 -15.48 -5.21
N ILE A 16 -15.36 -15.63 -4.76
CA ILE A 16 -15.77 -15.39 -3.37
C ILE A 16 -15.58 -16.68 -2.57
N ALA A 17 -14.83 -16.62 -1.48
CA ALA A 17 -14.65 -17.76 -0.59
C ALA A 17 -15.94 -18.06 0.18
N THR A 18 -16.34 -19.33 0.17
CA THR A 18 -17.54 -19.82 0.90
C THR A 18 -17.24 -20.24 2.32
N GLY A 19 -15.99 -20.13 2.74
CA GLY A 19 -15.48 -20.36 4.08
C GLY A 19 -14.00 -20.06 4.15
N TYR A 20 -13.49 -19.85 5.35
CA TYR A 20 -12.08 -19.55 5.58
C TYR A 20 -11.61 -20.03 6.96
N THR A 21 -10.31 -20.18 7.13
CA THR A 21 -9.70 -20.47 8.44
C THR A 21 -9.48 -19.16 9.18
N ALA A 22 -10.18 -18.99 10.29
CA ALA A 22 -10.05 -17.85 11.18
C ALA A 22 -8.81 -17.95 12.06
N TYR A 23 -8.48 -16.87 12.75
CA TYR A 23 -7.45 -16.87 13.79
C TYR A 23 -7.72 -17.99 14.82
N GLY A 24 -6.67 -18.70 15.21
CA GLY A 24 -6.80 -19.88 16.08
C GLY A 24 -7.07 -21.20 15.33
N GLY A 25 -7.10 -21.19 14.00
CA GLY A 25 -7.16 -22.41 13.17
C GLY A 25 -8.57 -23.00 13.00
N HIS A 26 -9.62 -22.29 13.41
CA HIS A 26 -11.00 -22.75 13.22
C HIS A 26 -11.51 -22.40 11.84
N TYR A 27 -12.10 -23.39 11.13
CA TYR A 27 -12.77 -23.13 9.87
C TYR A 27 -14.16 -22.52 10.12
N LEU A 28 -14.44 -21.42 9.45
CA LEU A 28 -15.75 -20.74 9.46
C LEU A 28 -16.37 -20.81 8.07
N GLY A 29 -17.60 -21.35 7.99
CA GLY A 29 -18.43 -21.25 6.79
C GLY A 29 -19.04 -19.87 6.70
N VAL A 30 -19.09 -19.31 5.50
CA VAL A 30 -19.68 -17.99 5.24
C VAL A 30 -21.20 -18.12 5.20
N PRO A 31 -21.96 -17.25 5.92
CA PRO A 31 -23.41 -17.21 5.87
C PRO A 31 -23.94 -16.89 4.46
N ASP A 32 -25.13 -17.38 4.13
CA ASP A 32 -25.77 -17.10 2.84
C ASP A 32 -26.05 -15.60 2.68
N ASP A 33 -26.43 -14.90 3.75
CA ASP A 33 -26.60 -13.44 3.79
C ASP A 33 -25.35 -12.69 3.28
N THR A 34 -24.17 -13.05 3.78
CA THR A 34 -22.90 -12.46 3.34
C THR A 34 -22.63 -12.77 1.86
N LEU A 35 -22.83 -14.01 1.41
CA LEU A 35 -22.61 -14.39 0.00
C LEU A 35 -23.51 -13.60 -0.94
N ILE A 36 -24.80 -13.45 -0.62
CA ILE A 36 -25.77 -12.68 -1.43
C ILE A 36 -25.31 -11.23 -1.56
N LYS A 37 -24.94 -10.59 -0.44
CA LYS A 37 -24.53 -9.19 -0.41
C LYS A 37 -23.21 -8.94 -1.17
N ILE A 38 -22.21 -9.83 -1.00
CA ILE A 38 -20.94 -9.70 -1.73
C ILE A 38 -21.15 -9.97 -3.23
N LEU A 39 -21.97 -10.96 -3.62
CA LEU A 39 -22.34 -11.16 -5.02
C LEU A 39 -23.01 -9.91 -5.64
N HIS A 40 -23.89 -9.27 -4.90
CA HIS A 40 -24.48 -7.99 -5.33
C HIS A 40 -23.38 -6.91 -5.50
N CYS A 41 -22.44 -6.81 -4.56
CA CYS A 41 -21.28 -5.90 -4.69
C CYS A 41 -20.39 -6.20 -5.89
N MET A 42 -20.35 -7.45 -6.34
CA MET A 42 -19.69 -7.85 -7.58
C MET A 42 -20.52 -7.50 -8.84
N GLY A 43 -21.71 -6.93 -8.67
CA GLY A 43 -22.61 -6.59 -9.78
C GLY A 43 -23.38 -7.77 -10.35
N VAL A 44 -23.47 -8.88 -9.61
CA VAL A 44 -24.26 -10.03 -10.01
C VAL A 44 -25.75 -9.71 -9.85
N ASP A 45 -26.52 -9.86 -10.93
CA ASP A 45 -27.95 -9.64 -10.91
C ASP A 45 -28.68 -10.79 -10.20
N LEU A 46 -29.06 -10.53 -8.97
CA LEU A 46 -29.83 -11.40 -8.09
C LEU A 46 -31.27 -10.89 -7.87
N GLY A 47 -31.74 -9.92 -8.69
CA GLY A 47 -33.03 -9.28 -8.50
C GLY A 47 -33.04 -8.27 -7.34
N LEU A 48 -31.88 -7.80 -6.91
CA LEU A 48 -31.71 -6.89 -5.77
C LEU A 48 -31.31 -5.47 -6.21
N ASN A 49 -31.36 -5.15 -7.49
CA ASN A 49 -30.88 -3.89 -8.04
C ASN A 49 -31.68 -2.65 -7.59
N ASP A 50 -32.89 -2.83 -7.07
CA ASP A 50 -33.74 -1.76 -6.56
C ASP A 50 -33.36 -1.33 -5.12
N TYR A 51 -32.52 -2.10 -4.44
CA TYR A 51 -32.06 -1.80 -3.09
C TYR A 51 -30.80 -0.94 -3.11
N SER A 52 -30.77 0.12 -2.31
CA SER A 52 -29.54 0.85 -2.04
C SER A 52 -28.58 0.02 -1.18
N VAL A 53 -27.33 0.46 -1.09
CA VAL A 53 -26.32 -0.18 -0.20
C VAL A 53 -26.80 -0.19 1.26
N ASP A 54 -27.43 0.90 1.71
CA ASP A 54 -27.95 1.02 3.07
C ASP A 54 -29.17 0.11 3.30
N ASP A 55 -30.05 -0.02 2.30
CA ASP A 55 -31.18 -0.96 2.38
C ASP A 55 -30.69 -2.40 2.50
N LEU A 56 -29.69 -2.79 1.69
CA LEU A 56 -29.11 -4.14 1.75
C LEU A 56 -28.38 -4.40 3.06
N ALA A 57 -27.72 -3.40 3.61
CA ALA A 57 -27.05 -3.52 4.91
C ALA A 57 -28.06 -3.80 6.04
N ALA A 58 -29.30 -3.28 5.92
CA ALA A 58 -30.36 -3.47 6.91
C ALA A 58 -31.12 -4.81 6.78
N ILE A 59 -31.02 -5.50 5.64
CA ILE A 59 -31.69 -6.78 5.38
C ILE A 59 -30.92 -7.93 6.06
N ASP A 60 -31.63 -8.85 6.69
CA ASP A 60 -31.11 -10.11 7.25
C ASP A 60 -31.70 -11.29 6.48
N PHE A 61 -31.00 -11.70 5.42
CA PHE A 61 -31.45 -12.81 4.56
C PHE A 61 -31.42 -14.18 5.25
N ASP A 62 -30.70 -14.36 6.34
CA ASP A 62 -30.63 -15.62 7.08
C ASP A 62 -31.63 -15.66 8.25
N GLY A 63 -32.25 -14.53 8.58
CA GLY A 63 -33.19 -14.39 9.69
C GLY A 63 -34.50 -13.71 9.34
N ALA A 64 -34.68 -12.45 9.74
CA ALA A 64 -35.97 -11.75 9.68
C ALA A 64 -36.53 -11.52 8.26
N ASP A 65 -35.65 -11.42 7.28
CA ASP A 65 -35.95 -11.11 5.87
C ASP A 65 -35.74 -12.31 4.94
N TYR A 66 -35.83 -13.52 5.47
CA TYR A 66 -35.62 -14.76 4.70
C TYR A 66 -36.48 -14.84 3.42
N ASP A 67 -37.65 -14.28 3.43
CA ASP A 67 -38.60 -14.23 2.30
C ASP A 67 -38.14 -13.25 1.19
N LYS A 68 -37.21 -12.37 1.46
CA LYS A 68 -36.63 -11.44 0.48
C LYS A 68 -35.40 -12.02 -0.24
N ARG A 69 -34.95 -13.23 0.10
CA ARG A 69 -33.84 -13.90 -0.55
C ARG A 69 -34.07 -14.05 -2.07
N PRO A 70 -33.02 -13.97 -2.89
CA PRO A 70 -33.10 -14.39 -4.28
C PRO A 70 -33.66 -15.82 -4.39
N SER A 71 -34.59 -16.06 -5.32
CA SER A 71 -35.10 -17.41 -5.52
C SER A 71 -34.05 -18.37 -6.09
N GLU A 72 -34.25 -19.68 -5.93
CA GLU A 72 -33.37 -20.70 -6.54
C GLU A 72 -33.27 -20.52 -8.07
N GLU A 73 -34.38 -20.17 -8.72
CA GLU A 73 -34.40 -19.88 -10.17
C GLU A 73 -33.56 -18.66 -10.52
N THR A 74 -33.57 -17.61 -9.69
CA THR A 74 -32.77 -16.39 -9.86
C THR A 74 -31.27 -16.71 -9.76
N VAL A 75 -30.86 -17.49 -8.74
CA VAL A 75 -29.48 -17.90 -8.55
C VAL A 75 -28.99 -18.79 -9.71
N GLN A 76 -29.83 -19.75 -10.12
CA GLN A 76 -29.51 -20.62 -11.26
C GLN A 76 -29.38 -19.82 -12.56
N ALA A 77 -30.26 -18.85 -12.79
CA ALA A 77 -30.19 -17.98 -13.97
C ALA A 77 -28.93 -17.10 -13.94
N ALA A 78 -28.52 -16.60 -12.76
CA ALA A 78 -27.27 -15.86 -12.61
C ALA A 78 -26.03 -16.71 -12.93
N LEU A 79 -26.00 -17.96 -12.45
CA LEU A 79 -24.94 -18.92 -12.75
C LEU A 79 -24.89 -19.24 -14.25
N GLN A 80 -26.04 -19.48 -14.87
CA GLN A 80 -26.09 -19.71 -16.33
C GLN A 80 -25.58 -18.50 -17.11
N ARG A 81 -26.05 -17.29 -16.77
CA ARG A 81 -25.54 -16.05 -17.41
C ARG A 81 -24.01 -15.92 -17.27
N ARG A 82 -23.46 -16.30 -16.12
CA ARG A 82 -22.01 -16.31 -15.90
C ARG A 82 -21.30 -17.22 -16.89
N HIS A 83 -21.74 -18.46 -17.01
CA HIS A 83 -21.18 -19.43 -17.93
C HIS A 83 -21.32 -19.01 -19.40
N ASP A 84 -22.46 -18.45 -19.77
CA ASP A 84 -22.72 -17.97 -21.13
C ASP A 84 -21.83 -16.77 -21.50
N GLN A 85 -21.64 -15.83 -20.58
CA GLN A 85 -20.75 -14.68 -20.75
C GLN A 85 -19.29 -15.09 -20.95
N GLU A 86 -18.81 -16.06 -20.16
CA GLU A 86 -17.43 -16.55 -20.31
C GLU A 86 -17.26 -17.29 -21.63
N PHE A 87 -18.21 -18.17 -22.02
CA PHE A 87 -18.11 -18.96 -23.25
C PHE A 87 -18.36 -18.14 -24.53
N SER A 88 -19.03 -17.01 -24.45
CA SER A 88 -19.24 -16.09 -25.59
C SER A 88 -18.18 -14.98 -25.70
N ARG A 89 -17.18 -14.99 -24.84
CA ARG A 89 -16.07 -14.02 -24.83
C ARG A 89 -14.99 -14.46 -25.82
N PRO A 90 -14.70 -13.70 -26.90
CA PRO A 90 -13.75 -14.11 -27.93
C PRO A 90 -12.32 -14.35 -27.44
N LEU A 91 -11.83 -13.54 -26.47
CA LEU A 91 -10.51 -13.65 -25.84
C LEU A 91 -10.64 -13.56 -24.31
N PRO A 92 -9.71 -14.12 -23.55
CA PRO A 92 -9.62 -13.86 -22.10
C PRO A 92 -9.59 -12.35 -21.80
N ARG A 93 -10.04 -11.95 -20.58
CA ARG A 93 -10.01 -10.53 -20.16
C ARG A 93 -8.61 -9.94 -20.26
N CYS A 94 -7.65 -10.68 -19.78
CA CYS A 94 -6.21 -10.40 -19.84
C CYS A 94 -5.47 -11.72 -19.75
N ILE A 95 -4.31 -11.82 -20.36
CA ILE A 95 -3.41 -12.96 -20.18
C ILE A 95 -2.15 -12.44 -19.49
N VAL A 96 -1.78 -13.05 -18.37
CA VAL A 96 -0.53 -12.77 -17.68
C VAL A 96 0.28 -14.05 -17.59
N THR A 97 1.50 -14.03 -18.10
CA THR A 97 2.42 -15.17 -18.14
C THR A 97 3.83 -14.70 -17.79
N THR A 98 4.73 -15.65 -17.61
CA THR A 98 6.15 -15.32 -17.41
C THR A 98 6.93 -15.48 -18.72
N ASP A 99 8.12 -14.86 -18.78
CA ASP A 99 9.02 -14.97 -19.93
C ASP A 99 9.54 -16.37 -20.21
N THR A 100 9.44 -17.27 -19.24
CA THR A 100 9.93 -18.67 -19.36
C THR A 100 8.83 -19.68 -19.62
N GLU A 101 7.57 -19.32 -19.36
CA GLU A 101 6.43 -20.23 -19.49
C GLU A 101 5.85 -20.25 -20.90
N SER A 102 5.38 -21.41 -21.31
CA SER A 102 4.50 -21.62 -22.44
C SER A 102 3.09 -21.82 -21.88
N GLN A 103 2.12 -21.00 -22.31
CA GLN A 103 0.79 -20.97 -21.71
C GLN A 103 -0.31 -21.22 -22.74
N ALA A 104 -1.18 -22.19 -22.46
CA ALA A 104 -2.38 -22.41 -23.24
C ALA A 104 -3.48 -21.39 -22.86
N PHE A 105 -4.27 -20.95 -23.83
CA PHE A 105 -5.44 -20.12 -23.62
C PHE A 105 -6.54 -20.44 -24.64
N ASN A 106 -7.79 -20.20 -24.26
CA ASN A 106 -8.94 -20.46 -25.11
C ASN A 106 -9.39 -19.19 -25.84
N VAL A 107 -9.85 -19.38 -27.06
CA VAL A 107 -10.55 -18.38 -27.83
C VAL A 107 -11.92 -18.93 -28.20
N HIS A 108 -12.93 -18.06 -28.23
CA HIS A 108 -14.28 -18.43 -28.62
C HIS A 108 -14.65 -17.71 -29.90
N VAL A 109 -15.13 -18.48 -30.88
CA VAL A 109 -15.55 -17.99 -32.18
C VAL A 109 -16.94 -18.53 -32.51
N ARG A 110 -17.64 -17.90 -33.43
CA ARG A 110 -18.91 -18.46 -33.92
C ARG A 110 -18.65 -19.82 -34.60
N ASP A 111 -19.47 -20.80 -34.29
CA ASP A 111 -19.31 -22.17 -34.83
C ASP A 111 -19.29 -22.18 -36.34
N GLY A 112 -18.39 -22.97 -36.90
CA GLY A 112 -18.15 -23.00 -38.36
C GLY A 112 -17.37 -21.80 -38.90
N LYS A 113 -16.94 -20.84 -38.11
CA LYS A 113 -16.04 -19.77 -38.50
C LYS A 113 -14.60 -20.09 -38.13
N PRO A 114 -13.62 -19.85 -38.99
CA PRO A 114 -12.22 -20.04 -38.68
C PRO A 114 -11.68 -18.91 -37.79
N VAL A 115 -10.59 -19.20 -37.08
CA VAL A 115 -9.66 -18.18 -36.61
C VAL A 115 -8.84 -17.75 -37.83
N ASP A 116 -9.16 -16.57 -38.41
CA ASP A 116 -8.50 -16.05 -39.60
C ASP A 116 -7.05 -15.60 -39.28
N GLN A 117 -6.87 -14.92 -38.13
CA GLN A 117 -5.56 -14.48 -37.64
C GLN A 117 -5.58 -14.45 -36.11
N LEU A 118 -4.45 -14.83 -35.53
CA LEU A 118 -4.19 -14.69 -34.10
C LEU A 118 -2.73 -14.30 -33.92
N PHE A 119 -2.47 -13.12 -33.33
CA PHE A 119 -1.12 -12.58 -33.23
C PHE A 119 -0.92 -11.69 -32.00
N ILE A 120 0.36 -11.59 -31.60
CA ILE A 120 0.81 -10.66 -30.56
C ILE A 120 1.40 -9.43 -31.25
N THR A 121 0.97 -8.22 -30.81
CA THR A 121 1.67 -6.98 -31.08
C THR A 121 2.44 -6.58 -29.82
N PHE A 122 3.78 -6.58 -29.91
CA PHE A 122 4.65 -6.22 -28.80
C PHE A 122 4.70 -4.71 -28.54
N GLU A 123 5.18 -4.30 -27.35
CA GLU A 123 5.37 -2.87 -27.00
C GLU A 123 6.21 -2.12 -28.05
N ASN A 124 7.20 -2.76 -28.68
CA ASN A 124 8.04 -2.20 -29.75
C ASN A 124 7.38 -2.24 -31.14
N SER A 125 6.09 -2.53 -31.21
CA SER A 125 5.29 -2.65 -32.44
C SER A 125 5.67 -3.81 -33.37
N SER A 126 6.57 -4.71 -32.98
CA SER A 126 6.79 -5.95 -33.73
C SER A 126 5.62 -6.91 -33.54
N VAL A 127 5.44 -7.83 -34.47
CA VAL A 127 4.30 -8.75 -34.48
C VAL A 127 4.79 -10.19 -34.50
N LEU A 128 4.13 -11.05 -33.73
CA LEU A 128 4.34 -12.51 -33.73
C LEU A 128 2.99 -13.22 -33.94
N GLU A 129 2.89 -14.04 -34.98
CA GLU A 129 1.72 -14.88 -35.23
C GLU A 129 1.70 -16.08 -34.25
N ILE A 130 0.53 -16.37 -33.68
CA ILE A 130 0.30 -17.55 -32.82
C ILE A 130 -0.32 -18.62 -33.70
N THR A 131 0.45 -19.65 -34.01
CA THR A 131 0.06 -20.73 -34.95
C THR A 131 -0.15 -22.07 -34.28
N GLU A 132 0.34 -22.25 -33.05
CA GLU A 132 0.23 -23.53 -32.34
C GLU A 132 -1.17 -23.67 -31.75
N GLN A 133 -1.99 -24.51 -32.37
CA GLN A 133 -3.32 -24.84 -31.87
C GLN A 133 -3.27 -26.23 -31.21
N LEU A 134 -3.84 -26.33 -30.01
CA LEU A 134 -3.96 -27.58 -29.28
C LEU A 134 -5.30 -28.25 -29.56
N GLU A 135 -5.36 -29.58 -29.31
CA GLU A 135 -6.61 -30.31 -29.37
C GLU A 135 -7.58 -29.81 -28.29
N ASN A 136 -8.82 -29.53 -28.71
CA ASN A 136 -9.91 -29.10 -27.83
C ASN A 136 -11.19 -29.88 -28.23
N TRP A 137 -11.84 -30.47 -27.24
CA TRP A 137 -13.03 -31.32 -27.40
C TRP A 137 -14.27 -30.69 -26.76
N GLU A 138 -14.20 -29.40 -26.37
CA GLU A 138 -15.37 -28.68 -25.79
C GLU A 138 -16.47 -28.56 -26.87
N PRO A 139 -17.69 -29.03 -26.59
CA PRO A 139 -18.78 -28.94 -27.55
C PRO A 139 -19.24 -27.51 -27.76
N PRO A 140 -19.66 -27.16 -28.99
CA PRO A 140 -20.29 -25.85 -29.22
C PRO A 140 -21.52 -25.64 -28.36
N ARG A 141 -21.78 -24.36 -27.98
CA ARG A 141 -22.93 -23.98 -27.15
C ARG A 141 -23.80 -22.94 -27.89
N ASP A 142 -25.12 -23.13 -27.81
CA ASP A 142 -26.07 -22.11 -28.27
C ASP A 142 -26.31 -21.09 -27.14
N ILE A 143 -25.90 -19.86 -27.40
CA ILE A 143 -26.10 -18.74 -26.46
C ILE A 143 -26.88 -17.65 -27.21
N ASP A 144 -28.10 -17.42 -26.78
CA ASP A 144 -29.04 -16.47 -27.38
C ASP A 144 -29.22 -16.62 -28.92
N GLY A 145 -29.24 -17.87 -29.40
CA GLY A 145 -29.40 -18.20 -30.82
C GLY A 145 -28.11 -18.04 -31.64
N VAL A 146 -26.98 -17.83 -31.03
CA VAL A 146 -25.63 -17.85 -31.63
C VAL A 146 -24.87 -19.06 -31.12
N ILE A 147 -24.45 -19.93 -32.05
CA ILE A 147 -23.62 -21.08 -31.67
C ILE A 147 -22.17 -20.62 -31.56
N TRP A 148 -21.57 -20.86 -30.41
CA TRP A 148 -20.16 -20.56 -30.12
C TRP A 148 -19.36 -21.84 -30.04
N GLY A 149 -18.15 -21.83 -30.61
CA GLY A 149 -17.17 -22.90 -30.51
C GLY A 149 -15.91 -22.41 -29.82
N GLU A 150 -15.20 -23.33 -29.17
CA GLU A 150 -13.95 -23.04 -28.46
C GLU A 150 -12.75 -23.63 -29.22
N ALA A 151 -11.65 -22.90 -29.27
CA ALA A 151 -10.37 -23.37 -29.74
C ALA A 151 -9.26 -22.99 -28.75
N THR A 152 -8.30 -23.88 -28.51
CA THR A 152 -7.19 -23.66 -27.60
C THR A 152 -5.91 -23.39 -28.40
N PHE A 153 -5.22 -22.29 -28.04
CA PHE A 153 -3.93 -21.93 -28.63
C PHE A 153 -2.84 -21.87 -27.56
N GLN A 154 -1.60 -21.99 -28.00
CA GLN A 154 -0.41 -22.02 -27.15
C GLN A 154 0.44 -20.77 -27.36
N LEU A 155 0.67 -20.00 -26.30
CA LEU A 155 1.72 -18.97 -26.28
C LEU A 155 3.09 -19.66 -26.16
N PRO A 156 4.07 -19.29 -26.99
CA PRO A 156 5.42 -19.81 -26.86
C PRO A 156 6.12 -19.29 -25.59
N ALA A 157 7.05 -20.06 -25.07
CA ALA A 157 7.99 -19.58 -24.06
C ALA A 157 9.02 -18.61 -24.68
N GLY A 158 9.69 -17.80 -23.85
CA GLY A 158 10.72 -16.86 -24.32
C GLY A 158 10.17 -15.55 -24.90
N LEU A 159 8.93 -15.20 -24.57
CA LEU A 159 8.37 -13.90 -24.95
C LEU A 159 9.11 -12.76 -24.19
N PRO A 160 9.32 -11.62 -24.83
CA PRO A 160 9.91 -10.46 -24.16
C PRO A 160 9.01 -9.96 -23.02
N GLN A 161 9.60 -9.63 -21.89
CA GLN A 161 8.89 -9.01 -20.77
C GLN A 161 8.26 -7.69 -21.19
N GLY A 162 7.02 -7.45 -20.78
CA GLY A 162 6.35 -6.21 -21.05
C GLY A 162 4.84 -6.31 -21.25
N TRP A 163 4.28 -5.24 -21.77
CA TRP A 163 2.86 -5.04 -22.02
C TRP A 163 2.60 -5.14 -23.53
N HIS A 164 1.85 -6.15 -23.91
CA HIS A 164 1.60 -6.49 -25.32
C HIS A 164 0.09 -6.59 -25.56
N THR A 165 -0.29 -6.74 -26.81
CA THR A 165 -1.69 -6.94 -27.21
C THR A 165 -1.80 -8.23 -28.01
N ILE A 166 -2.73 -9.10 -27.63
CA ILE A 166 -3.17 -10.22 -28.46
C ILE A 166 -4.36 -9.75 -29.29
N THR A 167 -4.33 -10.02 -30.57
CA THR A 167 -5.43 -9.75 -31.50
C THR A 167 -5.90 -11.01 -32.16
N LEU A 168 -7.21 -11.29 -32.06
CA LEU A 168 -7.93 -12.34 -32.74
C LEU A 168 -8.78 -11.74 -33.85
N VAL A 169 -8.66 -12.27 -35.04
CA VAL A 169 -9.56 -11.94 -36.16
C VAL A 169 -10.33 -13.21 -36.55
N SER A 170 -11.65 -13.12 -36.55
CA SER A 170 -12.58 -14.17 -36.98
C SER A 170 -13.82 -13.55 -37.59
N ASP A 171 -14.34 -14.07 -38.69
CA ASP A 171 -15.52 -13.54 -39.40
C ASP A 171 -15.43 -12.03 -39.71
N ASN A 172 -14.24 -11.54 -40.07
CA ASN A 172 -13.92 -10.12 -40.29
C ASN A 172 -14.12 -9.20 -39.07
N ILE A 173 -14.22 -9.75 -37.86
CA ILE A 173 -14.28 -9.00 -36.58
C ILE A 173 -12.95 -9.16 -35.88
N SER A 174 -12.42 -8.05 -35.40
CA SER A 174 -11.17 -8.04 -34.62
C SER A 174 -11.50 -7.82 -33.13
N HIS A 175 -10.92 -8.68 -32.29
CA HIS A 175 -10.98 -8.59 -30.84
C HIS A 175 -9.57 -8.50 -30.29
N SER A 176 -9.37 -7.78 -29.19
CA SER A 176 -8.06 -7.63 -28.58
C SER A 176 -8.15 -7.75 -27.07
N CYS A 177 -7.10 -8.33 -26.47
CA CYS A 177 -6.90 -8.30 -25.02
C CYS A 177 -5.44 -7.97 -24.68
N THR A 178 -5.20 -7.56 -23.45
CA THR A 178 -3.85 -7.31 -22.95
C THR A 178 -3.14 -8.64 -22.67
N LEU A 179 -1.87 -8.73 -23.10
CA LEU A 179 -0.91 -9.75 -22.68
C LEU A 179 0.18 -9.08 -21.87
N VAL A 180 0.38 -9.55 -20.64
CA VAL A 180 1.49 -9.11 -19.79
C VAL A 180 2.47 -10.25 -19.64
N VAL A 181 3.73 -10.02 -20.01
CA VAL A 181 4.82 -10.99 -19.80
C VAL A 181 5.70 -10.48 -18.66
N THR A 182 5.73 -11.22 -17.56
CA THR A 182 6.42 -10.85 -16.33
C THR A 182 7.71 -11.62 -16.15
N PRO A 183 8.70 -11.09 -15.37
CA PRO A 183 9.81 -11.90 -14.93
C PRO A 183 9.35 -13.01 -13.98
N THR A 184 10.08 -14.11 -13.93
CA THR A 184 9.88 -15.18 -12.95
C THR A 184 10.42 -14.84 -11.57
N HIS A 185 11.34 -13.87 -11.51
CA HIS A 185 12.01 -13.45 -10.27
C HIS A 185 12.57 -12.03 -10.42
N LEU A 186 12.48 -11.25 -9.35
CA LEU A 186 13.00 -9.89 -9.29
C LEU A 186 14.51 -9.91 -8.98
N SER A 187 15.33 -9.49 -9.93
CA SER A 187 16.80 -9.59 -9.84
C SER A 187 17.43 -8.71 -8.73
N THR A 188 16.79 -7.60 -8.40
CA THR A 188 17.24 -6.68 -7.33
C THR A 188 17.27 -7.35 -5.96
N THR A 189 16.37 -8.31 -5.71
CA THR A 189 16.34 -9.07 -4.45
C THR A 189 17.61 -9.87 -4.23
N ASP A 190 18.13 -10.54 -5.26
CA ASP A 190 19.36 -11.31 -5.16
C ASP A 190 20.57 -10.42 -4.82
N THR A 191 20.57 -9.19 -5.32
CA THR A 191 21.61 -8.22 -5.01
C THR A 191 21.72 -7.98 -3.52
N TYR A 192 20.59 -7.79 -2.83
CA TYR A 192 20.58 -7.47 -1.40
C TYR A 192 20.58 -8.69 -0.48
N ILE A 193 20.15 -9.87 -0.96
CA ILE A 193 20.38 -11.14 -0.25
C ILE A 193 21.91 -11.40 -0.15
N ASN A 194 22.64 -11.10 -1.21
CA ASN A 194 24.09 -11.30 -1.25
C ASN A 194 24.90 -10.14 -0.61
N ASN A 195 24.35 -8.94 -0.60
CA ASN A 195 24.94 -7.73 -0.03
C ASN A 195 23.95 -7.02 0.88
N PRO A 196 23.67 -7.55 2.09
CA PRO A 196 22.66 -7.01 2.99
C PRO A 196 22.92 -5.54 3.35
N VAL A 197 21.85 -4.77 3.48
CA VAL A 197 21.89 -3.35 3.78
C VAL A 197 21.01 -2.98 4.97
N ALA A 198 21.29 -1.84 5.59
CA ALA A 198 20.49 -1.26 6.66
C ALA A 198 19.83 0.04 6.17
N GLY A 199 18.68 0.39 6.74
CA GLY A 199 18.01 1.65 6.48
C GLY A 199 17.24 2.15 7.68
N VAL A 200 16.54 3.27 7.49
CA VAL A 200 15.74 3.91 8.52
C VAL A 200 14.32 4.10 8.01
N MET A 201 13.34 3.91 8.87
CA MET A 201 11.95 4.32 8.61
C MET A 201 11.62 5.61 9.36
N ALA A 202 10.90 6.50 8.68
CA ALA A 202 10.45 7.77 9.26
C ALA A 202 9.08 8.16 8.69
N GLN A 203 8.25 8.77 9.54
CA GLN A 203 7.00 9.37 9.10
C GLN A 203 7.29 10.81 8.65
N LEU A 204 7.31 11.06 7.34
CA LEU A 204 7.71 12.36 6.78
C LEU A 204 6.97 13.53 7.42
N TYR A 205 5.65 13.40 7.60
CA TYR A 205 4.86 14.47 8.19
C TYR A 205 5.36 14.90 9.59
N SER A 206 5.96 14.00 10.36
CA SER A 206 6.47 14.28 11.71
C SER A 206 7.91 14.80 11.71
N VAL A 207 8.65 14.61 10.63
CA VAL A 207 10.09 14.94 10.53
C VAL A 207 10.27 16.29 9.86
N ARG A 208 10.62 17.31 10.65
CA ARG A 208 10.77 18.69 10.22
C ARG A 208 12.21 19.15 10.29
N SER A 209 12.60 20.11 9.45
CA SER A 209 13.79 20.95 9.61
C SER A 209 13.40 22.34 10.14
N SER A 210 14.37 23.15 10.43
CA SER A 210 14.16 24.57 10.79
C SER A 210 13.42 25.37 9.70
N ASP A 211 13.55 24.93 8.44
CA ASP A 211 12.95 25.59 7.27
C ASP A 211 11.56 25.04 6.87
N SER A 212 11.07 23.99 7.51
CA SER A 212 9.77 23.39 7.19
C SER A 212 8.61 24.30 7.57
N TRP A 213 7.52 24.23 6.81
CA TRP A 213 6.26 24.94 7.12
C TRP A 213 5.37 24.11 8.05
N GLY A 214 5.85 23.74 9.23
CA GLY A 214 5.10 23.00 10.24
C GLY A 214 4.92 21.51 9.97
N ILE A 215 5.33 21.01 8.81
CA ILE A 215 5.27 19.62 8.38
C ILE A 215 6.51 19.30 7.55
N GLY A 216 7.01 18.06 7.61
CA GLY A 216 8.11 17.63 6.75
C GLY A 216 7.73 17.65 5.27
N ASP A 217 8.69 17.86 4.38
CA ASP A 217 8.47 18.02 2.93
C ASP A 217 9.53 17.32 2.08
N PHE A 218 9.48 17.48 0.76
CA PHE A 218 10.42 16.81 -0.15
C PHE A 218 11.88 17.19 0.07
N ARG A 219 12.18 18.45 0.45
CA ARG A 219 13.55 18.83 0.79
C ARG A 219 14.01 18.12 2.06
N ASP A 220 13.11 17.95 3.02
CA ASP A 220 13.40 17.26 4.28
C ASP A 220 13.68 15.77 4.06
N ILE A 221 13.05 15.09 3.08
CA ILE A 221 13.42 13.73 2.68
C ILE A 221 14.90 13.67 2.29
N GLY A 222 15.29 14.55 1.36
CA GLY A 222 16.70 14.60 0.89
C GLY A 222 17.67 14.97 2.00
N TYR A 223 17.30 15.90 2.89
CA TYR A 223 18.13 16.31 4.02
C TYR A 223 18.28 15.21 5.06
N LEU A 224 17.20 14.53 5.42
CA LEU A 224 17.25 13.38 6.32
C LEU A 224 18.09 12.24 5.70
N GLY A 225 17.86 11.92 4.43
CA GLY A 225 18.61 10.88 3.72
C GLY A 225 20.11 11.15 3.69
N GLU A 226 20.52 12.40 3.40
CA GLU A 226 21.91 12.82 3.46
C GLU A 226 22.48 12.71 4.90
N THR A 227 21.73 13.16 5.91
CA THR A 227 22.13 13.04 7.32
C THR A 227 22.35 11.60 7.73
N LEU A 228 21.43 10.69 7.36
CA LEU A 228 21.54 9.27 7.65
C LEU A 228 22.76 8.62 6.93
N ALA A 229 22.94 8.90 5.66
CA ALA A 229 24.06 8.38 4.88
C ALA A 229 25.42 8.84 5.46
N ASN A 230 25.56 10.11 5.77
CA ASN A 230 26.79 10.70 6.34
C ASN A 230 27.14 10.12 7.72
N ASN A 231 26.15 9.66 8.47
CA ASN A 231 26.35 8.98 9.76
C ASN A 231 26.46 7.45 9.63
N GLY A 232 26.40 6.91 8.41
CA GLY A 232 26.43 5.47 8.16
C GLY A 232 25.22 4.75 8.77
N ALA A 233 24.10 5.45 8.91
CA ALA A 233 22.87 4.95 9.54
C ALA A 233 21.96 4.21 8.55
N GLY A 234 22.19 4.34 7.23
CA GLY A 234 21.36 3.59 6.29
C GLY A 234 21.64 3.80 4.82
N ASP A 235 21.28 2.78 4.05
CA ASP A 235 21.31 2.71 2.59
C ASP A 235 19.94 3.03 1.97
N PHE A 236 18.89 3.15 2.79
CA PHE A 236 17.55 3.55 2.38
C PHE A 236 16.80 4.31 3.48
N LEU A 237 15.81 5.07 3.04
CA LEU A 237 14.83 5.76 3.90
C LEU A 237 13.42 5.33 3.50
N LEU A 238 12.79 4.49 4.34
CA LEU A 238 11.37 4.13 4.20
C LEU A 238 10.51 5.24 4.80
N ILE A 239 9.62 5.79 3.98
CA ILE A 239 8.72 6.88 4.38
C ILE A 239 7.26 6.43 4.30
N ASN A 240 6.38 7.14 5.02
CA ASN A 240 4.93 6.91 4.90
C ASN A 240 4.44 7.13 3.45
N PRO A 241 3.26 6.60 3.08
CA PRO A 241 2.66 6.88 1.79
C PRO A 241 2.59 8.38 1.49
N LEU A 242 3.05 8.79 0.30
CA LEU A 242 3.00 10.17 -0.17
C LEU A 242 1.74 10.46 -0.99
N HIS A 243 0.79 9.56 -0.98
CA HIS A 243 -0.44 9.62 -1.77
C HIS A 243 -1.24 10.90 -1.52
N ALA A 244 -1.90 11.42 -2.57
CA ALA A 244 -2.70 12.61 -2.47
C ALA A 244 -3.95 12.39 -1.61
N ALA A 245 -4.18 13.32 -0.68
CA ALA A 245 -5.42 13.49 0.07
C ALA A 245 -6.38 14.42 -0.69
N GLU A 246 -7.33 15.05 0.02
CA GLU A 246 -8.22 16.04 -0.55
C GLU A 246 -7.44 17.23 -1.14
N PRO A 247 -7.95 17.87 -2.22
CA PRO A 247 -7.24 18.96 -2.90
C PRO A 247 -7.20 20.28 -2.11
N PHE A 248 -7.94 20.36 -1.00
CA PHE A 248 -8.01 21.51 -0.09
C PHE A 248 -8.56 21.06 1.28
N PRO A 249 -8.35 21.87 2.35
CA PRO A 249 -8.86 21.56 3.68
C PRO A 249 -10.40 21.49 3.78
N PRO A 250 -10.96 20.63 4.67
CA PRO A 250 -10.22 19.72 5.55
C PRO A 250 -9.64 18.53 4.80
N VAL A 251 -8.42 18.11 5.20
CA VAL A 251 -7.73 16.97 4.60
C VAL A 251 -7.64 15.81 5.59
N GLU A 252 -7.67 14.58 5.08
CA GLU A 252 -7.46 13.38 5.88
C GLU A 252 -6.06 13.36 6.50
N ASP A 253 -5.97 13.08 7.79
CA ASP A 253 -4.70 13.01 8.50
C ASP A 253 -3.95 11.70 8.21
N SER A 254 -4.67 10.61 7.93
CA SER A 254 -4.07 9.31 7.66
C SER A 254 -3.47 9.22 6.26
N PRO A 255 -2.16 8.97 6.13
CA PRO A 255 -1.54 8.74 4.83
C PRO A 255 -1.97 7.41 4.19
N TYR A 256 -2.63 6.53 4.96
CA TYR A 256 -3.12 5.22 4.51
C TYR A 256 -4.58 5.24 4.02
N LEU A 257 -5.26 6.41 4.09
CA LEU A 257 -6.61 6.60 3.55
C LEU A 257 -6.63 7.75 2.52
N PRO A 258 -5.85 7.66 1.43
CA PRO A 258 -5.71 8.75 0.47
C PRO A 258 -6.90 8.87 -0.48
N ALA A 259 -7.03 10.01 -1.14
CA ALA A 259 -7.98 10.20 -2.23
C ALA A 259 -7.59 9.42 -3.51
N THR A 260 -6.29 9.26 -3.75
CA THR A 260 -5.72 8.46 -4.85
C THR A 260 -4.38 7.88 -4.43
N ARG A 261 -4.07 6.66 -4.90
CA ARG A 261 -2.75 6.04 -4.67
C ARG A 261 -1.74 6.34 -5.77
N ARG A 262 -2.19 6.84 -6.91
CA ARG A 262 -1.31 7.14 -8.05
C ARG A 262 -0.59 8.49 -7.88
N PHE A 263 -1.30 9.51 -7.44
CA PHE A 263 -0.79 10.88 -7.38
C PHE A 263 -0.32 11.26 -5.97
N ILE A 264 0.47 12.33 -5.89
CA ILE A 264 1.24 12.71 -4.71
C ILE A 264 0.56 13.89 -4.00
N ASN A 265 0.64 13.92 -2.67
CA ASN A 265 0.06 14.97 -1.84
C ASN A 265 0.89 16.28 -1.94
N PRO A 266 0.32 17.37 -2.48
CA PRO A 266 1.03 18.64 -2.64
C PRO A 266 1.40 19.33 -1.32
N ILE A 267 0.87 18.87 -0.18
CA ILE A 267 1.27 19.39 1.15
C ILE A 267 2.78 19.23 1.40
N TYR A 268 3.41 18.22 0.75
CA TYR A 268 4.84 17.96 0.86
C TYR A 268 5.72 18.83 -0.05
N ILE A 269 5.14 19.72 -0.87
CA ILE A 269 5.92 20.63 -1.70
C ILE A 269 6.69 21.63 -0.81
N ARG A 270 8.00 21.77 -1.07
CA ARG A 270 8.81 22.90 -0.57
C ARG A 270 8.61 24.10 -1.50
N ILE A 271 7.99 25.15 -1.00
CA ILE A 271 7.61 26.33 -1.79
C ILE A 271 8.85 27.02 -2.38
N GLU A 272 9.89 27.18 -1.58
CA GLU A 272 11.13 27.87 -1.94
C GLU A 272 11.96 27.12 -2.99
N ASP A 273 11.64 25.85 -3.28
CA ASP A 273 12.33 25.06 -4.30
C ASP A 273 11.68 25.14 -5.69
N ILE A 274 10.61 25.92 -5.80
CA ILE A 274 9.93 26.13 -7.08
C ILE A 274 10.65 27.28 -7.81
N PRO A 275 11.29 27.05 -8.97
CA PRO A 275 12.05 28.11 -9.65
C PRO A 275 11.24 29.36 -9.96
N GLU A 276 9.96 29.21 -10.26
CA GLU A 276 9.03 30.30 -10.60
C GLU A 276 8.75 31.26 -9.46
N ILE A 277 9.17 30.96 -8.21
CA ILE A 277 9.08 31.89 -7.07
C ILE A 277 9.86 33.20 -7.33
N GLU A 278 10.92 33.13 -8.15
CA GLU A 278 11.72 34.29 -8.53
C GLU A 278 10.97 35.24 -9.50
N LEU A 279 9.87 34.78 -10.10
CA LEU A 279 9.03 35.58 -11.00
C LEU A 279 7.97 36.40 -10.24
N LEU A 280 7.76 36.09 -8.93
CA LEU A 280 6.80 36.82 -8.12
C LEU A 280 7.18 38.31 -7.97
N ALA A 281 6.19 39.18 -7.97
CA ALA A 281 6.36 40.59 -7.56
C ALA A 281 6.90 40.66 -6.11
N GLU A 282 7.66 41.69 -5.80
CA GLU A 282 8.36 41.85 -4.51
C GLU A 282 7.40 41.79 -3.30
N ASP A 283 6.23 42.43 -3.42
CA ASP A 283 5.19 42.42 -2.39
C ASP A 283 4.58 41.03 -2.19
N VAL A 284 4.27 40.32 -3.27
CA VAL A 284 3.75 38.92 -3.22
C VAL A 284 4.80 37.97 -2.64
N ARG A 285 6.08 38.11 -3.04
CA ARG A 285 7.17 37.33 -2.47
C ARG A 285 7.33 37.58 -0.97
N ALA A 286 7.17 38.82 -0.53
CA ALA A 286 7.19 39.19 0.89
C ALA A 286 6.02 38.50 1.65
N GLU A 287 4.82 38.44 1.06
CA GLU A 287 3.69 37.71 1.65
C GLU A 287 3.98 36.23 1.80
N VAL A 288 4.52 35.55 0.76
CA VAL A 288 4.91 34.15 0.82
C VAL A 288 5.96 33.91 1.91
N THR A 289 6.94 34.82 2.02
CA THR A 289 7.97 34.74 3.08
C THR A 289 7.36 34.88 4.47
N GLU A 290 6.37 35.73 4.63
CA GLU A 290 5.66 35.91 5.91
C GLU A 290 4.82 34.67 6.27
N LEU A 291 4.15 34.04 5.30
CA LEU A 291 3.45 32.77 5.50
C LEU A 291 4.43 31.72 6.01
N ALA A 292 5.59 31.59 5.35
CA ALA A 292 6.64 30.64 5.77
C ALA A 292 7.09 30.88 7.22
N ARG A 293 7.33 32.17 7.58
CA ARG A 293 7.80 32.55 8.90
C ARG A 293 6.82 32.12 10.00
N GLN A 294 5.51 32.27 9.77
CA GLN A 294 4.47 31.91 10.75
C GLN A 294 4.54 30.44 11.16
N PHE A 295 4.84 29.54 10.23
CA PHE A 295 4.98 28.11 10.55
C PHE A 295 6.35 27.76 11.09
N ARG A 296 7.44 28.35 10.55
CA ARG A 296 8.81 28.06 10.98
C ARG A 296 9.06 28.40 12.44
N GLU A 297 8.50 29.51 12.92
CA GLU A 297 8.63 29.93 14.32
C GLU A 297 8.05 28.91 15.29
N HIS A 298 7.09 28.09 14.85
CA HIS A 298 6.41 27.08 15.63
C HIS A 298 6.92 25.63 15.41
N ASN A 299 7.95 25.43 14.59
CA ASN A 299 8.49 24.09 14.34
C ASN A 299 9.01 23.38 15.60
N ARG A 300 9.37 24.14 16.64
CA ARG A 300 9.83 23.61 17.93
C ARG A 300 8.76 23.62 19.03
N ASP A 301 7.53 24.02 18.70
CA ASP A 301 6.44 23.99 19.66
C ASP A 301 5.92 22.56 19.83
N ASN A 302 5.60 22.21 21.06
CA ASN A 302 5.14 20.88 21.42
C ASN A 302 3.64 20.68 21.15
N VAL A 303 3.20 21.02 19.93
CA VAL A 303 1.81 20.92 19.47
C VAL A 303 1.65 19.80 18.45
N GLN A 304 0.41 19.42 18.16
CA GLN A 304 0.08 18.49 17.10
C GLN A 304 0.33 19.14 15.72
N ILE A 305 0.55 18.31 14.71
CA ILE A 305 0.65 18.73 13.32
C ILE A 305 -0.77 18.98 12.79
N GLU A 306 -1.07 20.24 12.48
CA GLU A 306 -2.35 20.66 11.93
C GLU A 306 -2.21 20.85 10.42
N ARG A 307 -2.68 19.89 9.63
CA ARG A 307 -2.50 19.90 8.17
C ARG A 307 -3.30 21.02 7.49
N ASP A 308 -4.52 21.27 7.94
CA ASP A 308 -5.42 22.22 7.29
C ASP A 308 -4.82 23.63 7.14
N PRO A 309 -4.39 24.31 8.22
CA PRO A 309 -3.82 25.65 8.11
C PRO A 309 -2.49 25.66 7.33
N ILE A 310 -1.68 24.60 7.44
CA ILE A 310 -0.44 24.45 6.67
C ILE A 310 -0.75 24.38 5.18
N TYR A 311 -1.69 23.52 4.80
CA TYR A 311 -2.03 23.30 3.39
C TYR A 311 -2.71 24.50 2.77
N GLU A 312 -3.59 25.16 3.51
CA GLU A 312 -4.23 26.41 3.08
C GLU A 312 -3.18 27.50 2.77
N ALA A 313 -2.19 27.67 3.64
CA ALA A 313 -1.09 28.63 3.41
C ALA A 313 -0.24 28.24 2.20
N LYS A 314 0.11 26.95 2.06
CA LYS A 314 0.86 26.45 0.91
C LYS A 314 0.09 26.62 -0.39
N LEU A 315 -1.20 26.28 -0.42
CA LEU A 315 -2.06 26.48 -1.61
C LEU A 315 -2.12 27.94 -2.04
N ARG A 316 -2.21 28.88 -1.08
CA ARG A 316 -2.17 30.32 -1.37
C ARG A 316 -0.86 30.69 -2.09
N ALA A 317 0.28 30.28 -1.55
CA ALA A 317 1.59 30.54 -2.17
C ALA A 317 1.73 29.87 -3.55
N LEU A 318 1.27 28.60 -3.67
CA LEU A 318 1.34 27.83 -4.92
C LEU A 318 0.50 28.47 -6.04
N ARG A 319 -0.66 29.05 -5.73
CA ARG A 319 -1.49 29.78 -6.70
C ARG A 319 -0.78 31.02 -7.24
N GLU A 320 -0.18 31.82 -6.37
CA GLU A 320 0.58 33.00 -6.79
C GLU A 320 1.75 32.62 -7.71
N ILE A 321 2.48 31.53 -7.37
CA ILE A 321 3.58 31.03 -8.20
C ILE A 321 3.07 30.51 -9.55
N PHE A 322 1.95 29.77 -9.56
CA PHE A 322 1.35 29.30 -10.80
C PHE A 322 0.95 30.44 -11.73
N HIS A 323 0.35 31.51 -11.18
CA HIS A 323 -0.09 32.70 -11.94
C HIS A 323 1.09 33.56 -12.41
N ALA A 324 2.25 33.52 -11.75
CA ALA A 324 3.45 34.20 -12.22
C ALA A 324 3.94 33.66 -13.59
N GLY A 325 3.45 32.51 -13.98
CA GLY A 325 3.74 31.87 -15.26
C GLY A 325 5.09 31.14 -15.27
N ARG A 326 5.48 30.70 -16.45
CA ARG A 326 6.69 29.89 -16.69
C ARG A 326 7.35 30.34 -17.97
N ASP A 327 8.68 30.19 -18.08
CA ASP A 327 9.36 30.35 -19.36
C ASP A 327 9.03 29.23 -20.36
N GLU A 328 9.43 29.40 -21.62
CA GLU A 328 9.12 28.44 -22.68
C GLU A 328 9.69 27.03 -22.40
N THR A 329 10.88 26.95 -21.79
CA THR A 329 11.52 25.68 -21.46
C THR A 329 10.75 24.94 -20.35
N ARG A 330 10.38 25.63 -19.31
CA ARG A 330 9.58 25.10 -18.20
C ARG A 330 8.18 24.71 -18.66
N GLU A 331 7.57 25.51 -19.51
CA GLU A 331 6.26 25.19 -20.11
C GLU A 331 6.34 23.89 -20.94
N GLN A 332 7.40 23.71 -21.75
CA GLN A 332 7.57 22.48 -22.53
C GLN A 332 7.73 21.25 -21.61
N LEU A 333 8.55 21.33 -20.55
CA LEU A 333 8.70 20.24 -19.58
C LEU A 333 7.38 19.89 -18.89
N PHE A 334 6.55 20.88 -18.58
CA PHE A 334 5.23 20.65 -18.01
C PHE A 334 4.31 19.92 -18.99
N ARG A 335 4.31 20.31 -20.26
CA ARG A 335 3.51 19.64 -21.31
C ARG A 335 3.99 18.19 -21.53
N ASP A 336 5.29 17.96 -21.51
CA ASP A 336 5.87 16.61 -21.61
C ASP A 336 5.43 15.73 -20.43
N TYR A 337 5.35 16.31 -19.24
CA TYR A 337 4.80 15.63 -18.05
C TYR A 337 3.33 15.25 -18.24
N ILE A 338 2.47 16.20 -18.67
CA ILE A 338 1.05 15.94 -18.95
C ILE A 338 0.89 14.81 -19.99
N HIS A 339 1.65 14.87 -21.07
CA HIS A 339 1.61 13.84 -22.11
C HIS A 339 2.03 12.46 -21.58
N ARG A 340 3.05 12.42 -20.72
CA ARG A 340 3.52 11.18 -20.08
C ARG A 340 2.48 10.55 -19.17
N GLU A 341 1.83 11.36 -18.33
CA GLU A 341 0.82 10.88 -17.37
C GLU A 341 -0.52 10.55 -18.03
N GLY A 342 -0.85 11.23 -19.12
CA GLY A 342 -2.04 10.98 -19.93
C GLY A 342 -3.36 11.22 -19.21
N ASP A 343 -4.40 10.51 -19.65
CA ASP A 343 -5.80 10.72 -19.22
C ASP A 343 -6.00 10.59 -17.69
N GLY A 344 -5.18 9.77 -17.02
CA GLY A 344 -5.29 9.61 -15.58
C GLY A 344 -4.97 10.89 -14.80
N LEU A 345 -3.98 11.67 -15.24
CA LEU A 345 -3.67 12.98 -14.64
C LEU A 345 -4.80 13.98 -14.91
N THR A 346 -5.34 14.00 -16.12
CA THR A 346 -6.47 14.86 -16.48
C THR A 346 -7.67 14.56 -15.59
N ALA A 347 -8.06 13.29 -15.48
CA ALA A 347 -9.19 12.88 -14.66
C ALA A 347 -9.02 13.24 -13.17
N PHE A 348 -7.82 13.07 -12.63
CA PHE A 348 -7.50 13.48 -11.26
C PHE A 348 -7.58 15.00 -11.07
N ALA A 349 -7.00 15.77 -11.98
CA ALA A 349 -7.01 17.23 -11.90
C ALA A 349 -8.43 17.81 -12.08
N GLU A 350 -9.25 17.24 -12.96
CA GLU A 350 -10.66 17.59 -13.11
C GLU A 350 -11.46 17.28 -11.84
N TRP A 351 -11.20 16.12 -11.20
CA TRP A 351 -11.81 15.78 -9.94
C TRP A 351 -11.45 16.80 -8.85
N CYS A 352 -10.16 17.18 -8.74
CA CYS A 352 -9.71 18.20 -7.79
C CYS A 352 -10.42 19.55 -8.01
N ALA A 353 -10.47 20.03 -9.25
CA ALA A 353 -11.13 21.28 -9.62
C ALA A 353 -12.64 21.23 -9.28
N LYS A 354 -13.31 20.12 -9.59
CA LYS A 354 -14.72 19.90 -9.26
C LYS A 354 -14.99 19.94 -7.76
N GLN A 355 -14.12 19.30 -6.94
CA GLN A 355 -14.25 19.33 -5.48
C GLN A 355 -14.13 20.77 -4.93
N GLU A 356 -13.19 21.54 -5.44
CA GLU A 356 -13.01 22.92 -5.02
C GLU A 356 -14.22 23.80 -5.37
N ILE A 357 -14.73 23.69 -6.60
CA ILE A 357 -15.93 24.41 -7.05
C ILE A 357 -17.14 24.03 -6.16
N ALA A 358 -17.32 22.76 -5.84
CA ALA A 358 -18.41 22.30 -4.99
C ALA A 358 -18.34 22.91 -3.58
N LYS A 359 -17.14 23.12 -3.04
CA LYS A 359 -16.92 23.74 -1.73
C LYS A 359 -17.13 25.26 -1.73
N LEU A 360 -16.61 25.96 -2.75
CA LEU A 360 -16.69 27.41 -2.85
C LEU A 360 -18.11 27.90 -3.17
N GLY A 361 -18.98 27.00 -3.67
CA GLY A 361 -20.33 27.32 -4.09
C GLY A 361 -20.39 27.92 -5.48
N THR A 362 -21.50 27.75 -6.19
CA THR A 362 -21.70 28.18 -7.58
C THR A 362 -22.05 29.69 -7.71
N GLY A 363 -21.76 30.50 -6.71
CA GLY A 363 -22.07 31.91 -6.65
C GLY A 363 -20.97 32.82 -7.18
N ASN A 364 -21.06 33.24 -8.42
CA ASN A 364 -20.41 34.42 -9.02
C ASN A 364 -18.95 34.37 -9.49
N HIS A 365 -18.30 33.23 -9.64
CA HIS A 365 -16.89 33.19 -10.02
C HIS A 365 -16.61 32.36 -11.29
N ALA A 366 -17.30 32.66 -12.40
CA ALA A 366 -16.96 32.09 -13.71
C ALA A 366 -15.55 32.54 -14.21
N GLU A 367 -14.96 33.56 -13.57
CA GLU A 367 -13.59 34.04 -13.83
C GLU A 367 -12.55 33.49 -12.85
N ASP A 368 -12.99 32.85 -11.74
CA ASP A 368 -12.14 32.30 -10.67
C ASP A 368 -12.23 30.77 -10.57
N GLU A 369 -12.70 30.09 -11.61
CA GLU A 369 -12.64 28.61 -11.61
C GLU A 369 -11.18 28.19 -11.50
N PRO A 370 -10.81 27.35 -10.48
CA PRO A 370 -9.45 26.85 -10.40
C PRO A 370 -9.14 26.07 -11.67
N PRO A 371 -8.12 26.49 -12.41
CA PRO A 371 -7.84 25.85 -13.69
C PRO A 371 -7.40 24.41 -13.42
N VAL A 372 -7.92 23.46 -14.18
CA VAL A 372 -7.49 22.05 -14.14
C VAL A 372 -5.96 21.97 -14.26
N ASP A 373 -5.35 22.82 -15.05
CA ASP A 373 -3.91 22.96 -15.24
C ASP A 373 -3.15 23.25 -13.93
N PHE A 374 -3.77 23.93 -12.95
CA PHE A 374 -3.15 24.14 -11.65
C PHE A 374 -2.92 22.84 -10.91
N TYR A 375 -3.88 21.94 -10.90
CA TYR A 375 -3.74 20.63 -10.25
C TYR A 375 -2.79 19.71 -10.99
N MET A 376 -2.74 19.77 -12.33
CA MET A 376 -1.71 19.07 -13.11
C MET A 376 -0.32 19.60 -12.80
N TRP A 377 -0.18 20.92 -12.65
CA TRP A 377 1.08 21.58 -12.33
C TRP A 377 1.55 21.21 -10.92
N LEU A 378 0.67 21.12 -9.93
CA LEU A 378 1.01 20.66 -8.58
C LEU A 378 1.65 19.26 -8.63
N GLN A 379 1.10 18.35 -9.42
CA GLN A 379 1.65 17.00 -9.57
C GLN A 379 3.01 17.01 -10.27
N TRP A 380 3.21 17.89 -11.24
CA TRP A 380 4.51 18.07 -11.88
C TRP A 380 5.57 18.61 -10.91
N ILE A 381 5.24 19.55 -10.05
CA ILE A 381 6.14 20.05 -9.00
C ILE A 381 6.48 18.93 -8.00
N CYS A 382 5.48 18.14 -7.57
CA CYS A 382 5.71 16.96 -6.71
C CYS A 382 6.71 15.98 -7.38
N ASP A 383 6.50 15.64 -8.64
CA ASP A 383 7.37 14.74 -9.42
C ASP A 383 8.82 15.25 -9.46
N GLN A 384 9.02 16.55 -9.71
CA GLN A 384 10.35 17.16 -9.75
C GLN A 384 11.06 17.17 -8.39
N GLN A 385 10.34 17.53 -7.33
CA GLN A 385 10.94 17.63 -6.00
C GLN A 385 11.22 16.25 -5.40
N LEU A 386 10.38 15.25 -5.67
CA LEU A 386 10.65 13.88 -5.25
C LEU A 386 11.86 13.29 -6.00
N ALA A 387 11.99 13.59 -7.31
CA ALA A 387 13.19 13.24 -8.08
C ALA A 387 14.46 13.86 -7.48
N ALA A 388 14.41 15.13 -7.10
CA ALA A 388 15.53 15.83 -6.46
C ALA A 388 15.88 15.23 -5.09
N ALA A 389 14.87 14.84 -4.29
CA ALA A 389 15.07 14.18 -3.01
C ALA A 389 15.77 12.82 -3.18
N GLN A 390 15.31 11.98 -4.12
CA GLN A 390 15.94 10.70 -4.44
C GLN A 390 17.40 10.90 -4.90
N ALA A 391 17.60 11.86 -5.79
CA ALA A 391 18.96 12.17 -6.29
C ALA A 391 19.90 12.60 -5.15
N ARG A 392 19.41 13.38 -4.17
CA ARG A 392 20.19 13.78 -3.00
C ARG A 392 20.53 12.60 -2.10
N CYS A 393 19.59 11.70 -1.84
CA CYS A 393 19.82 10.48 -1.06
C CYS A 393 20.90 9.60 -1.71
N THR A 394 20.80 9.33 -3.01
CA THR A 394 21.76 8.50 -3.74
C THR A 394 23.12 9.16 -3.89
N ALA A 395 23.17 10.48 -4.12
CA ALA A 395 24.41 11.25 -4.16
C ALA A 395 25.17 11.25 -2.82
N ALA A 396 24.44 11.17 -1.69
CA ALA A 396 25.02 11.02 -0.36
C ALA A 396 25.55 9.60 -0.09
N GLY A 397 25.30 8.63 -0.97
CA GLY A 397 25.83 7.26 -0.89
C GLY A 397 24.81 6.18 -0.50
N MET A 398 23.52 6.51 -0.35
CA MET A 398 22.49 5.50 -0.15
C MET A 398 22.36 4.60 -1.38
N LYS A 399 22.36 3.28 -1.19
CA LYS A 399 22.29 2.29 -2.29
C LYS A 399 20.90 2.19 -2.90
N ILE A 400 19.85 2.38 -2.10
CA ILE A 400 18.45 2.34 -2.51
C ILE A 400 17.87 3.77 -2.56
N GLY A 401 18.21 4.60 -1.57
CA GLY A 401 17.61 5.93 -1.40
C GLY A 401 16.21 5.83 -0.81
N ILE A 402 15.23 6.45 -1.44
CA ILE A 402 13.82 6.44 -0.97
C ILE A 402 13.22 5.06 -1.20
N MET A 403 12.58 4.53 -0.15
CA MET A 403 11.65 3.41 -0.22
C MET A 403 10.26 3.97 0.03
N ALA A 404 9.42 3.93 -1.00
CA ALA A 404 8.04 4.38 -0.93
C ALA A 404 7.18 3.36 -0.19
N ASP A 405 6.10 3.80 0.43
CA ASP A 405 5.07 2.92 1.01
C ASP A 405 3.78 3.03 0.21
N LEU A 406 3.15 1.90 -0.09
CA LEU A 406 1.91 1.80 -0.85
C LEU A 406 0.77 1.37 0.07
N ALA A 407 -0.22 2.25 0.25
CA ALA A 407 -1.44 1.96 1.01
C ALA A 407 -2.30 0.86 0.36
N VAL A 408 -3.09 0.15 1.17
CA VAL A 408 -3.96 -0.95 0.71
C VAL A 408 -5.03 -0.46 -0.27
N GLY A 409 -5.65 0.68 -0.01
CA GLY A 409 -6.73 1.22 -0.81
C GLY A 409 -6.85 2.74 -0.71
N VAL A 410 -8.04 3.26 -1.00
CA VAL A 410 -8.33 4.69 -1.08
C VAL A 410 -9.57 5.06 -0.27
N HIS A 411 -9.70 6.33 0.04
CA HIS A 411 -10.91 6.88 0.64
C HIS A 411 -12.13 6.61 -0.26
N PRO A 412 -13.28 6.16 0.31
CA PRO A 412 -14.46 5.77 -0.46
C PRO A 412 -15.11 6.90 -1.28
N PHE A 413 -14.78 8.14 -0.96
CA PHE A 413 -15.22 9.34 -1.69
C PHE A 413 -14.03 10.08 -2.32
N GLY A 414 -12.86 9.42 -2.42
CA GLY A 414 -11.67 9.96 -3.02
C GLY A 414 -11.70 9.94 -4.56
N ALA A 415 -10.64 10.48 -5.15
CA ALA A 415 -10.51 10.58 -6.60
C ALA A 415 -10.55 9.23 -7.29
N ASP A 416 -9.79 8.23 -6.80
CA ASP A 416 -9.79 6.90 -7.41
C ASP A 416 -11.15 6.22 -7.28
N ALA A 417 -11.89 6.42 -6.18
CA ALA A 417 -13.22 5.87 -6.00
C ALA A 417 -14.23 6.39 -7.04
N GLU A 418 -14.07 7.65 -7.51
CA GLU A 418 -14.90 8.23 -8.57
C GLU A 418 -14.34 7.93 -9.97
N THR A 419 -13.06 8.20 -10.21
CA THR A 419 -12.46 8.09 -11.55
C THR A 419 -12.21 6.67 -12.01
N LEU A 420 -12.06 5.73 -11.05
CA LEU A 420 -11.86 4.30 -11.28
C LEU A 420 -13.06 3.46 -10.81
N ALA A 421 -14.24 4.06 -10.67
CA ALA A 421 -15.46 3.36 -10.21
C ALA A 421 -15.80 2.11 -11.06
N ASN A 422 -15.39 2.11 -12.34
CA ASN A 422 -15.58 0.98 -13.24
C ASN A 422 -14.73 -0.25 -12.93
N VAL A 423 -13.65 -0.11 -12.16
CA VAL A 423 -12.76 -1.22 -11.75
C VAL A 423 -12.75 -1.46 -10.24
N LEU A 424 -13.51 -0.70 -9.46
CA LEU A 424 -13.70 -0.89 -8.03
C LEU A 424 -15.07 -1.49 -7.71
N ALA A 425 -15.24 -1.99 -6.47
CA ALA A 425 -16.51 -2.45 -5.93
C ALA A 425 -16.96 -1.53 -4.77
N PRO A 426 -17.62 -0.39 -5.06
CA PRO A 426 -17.88 0.65 -4.07
C PRO A 426 -18.89 0.28 -2.99
N CYS A 427 -19.69 -0.77 -3.18
CA CYS A 427 -20.63 -1.26 -2.17
C CYS A 427 -20.01 -2.24 -1.17
N ALA A 428 -18.73 -2.59 -1.35
CA ALA A 428 -17.95 -3.35 -0.40
C ALA A 428 -16.90 -2.46 0.28
N SER A 429 -16.45 -2.89 1.44
CA SER A 429 -15.33 -2.32 2.20
C SER A 429 -14.27 -3.38 2.44
N VAL A 430 -13.01 -2.99 2.42
CA VAL A 430 -11.87 -3.85 2.81
C VAL A 430 -11.64 -3.75 4.31
N GLY A 431 -11.23 -4.85 4.92
CA GLY A 431 -10.84 -4.88 6.31
C GLY A 431 -10.15 -6.20 6.69
N ALA A 432 -10.26 -6.57 7.94
CA ALA A 432 -9.73 -7.81 8.47
C ALA A 432 -10.72 -8.49 9.44
N PRO A 433 -10.80 -9.83 9.42
CA PRO A 433 -11.60 -10.55 10.41
C PRO A 433 -11.02 -10.39 11.82
N PRO A 434 -11.79 -10.70 12.88
CA PRO A 434 -11.30 -10.68 14.26
C PRO A 434 -10.04 -11.51 14.47
N ASP A 435 -9.06 -10.94 15.20
CA ASP A 435 -7.82 -11.57 15.61
C ASP A 435 -7.48 -11.27 17.08
N ASN A 436 -6.29 -11.66 17.56
CA ASN A 436 -5.87 -11.39 18.94
C ASN A 436 -5.67 -9.92 19.25
N TYR A 437 -5.25 -9.13 18.30
CA TYR A 437 -4.96 -7.70 18.48
C TYR A 437 -6.22 -6.85 18.27
N ASN A 438 -7.03 -7.22 17.27
CA ASN A 438 -8.27 -6.54 16.89
C ASN A 438 -9.46 -7.50 17.02
N GLN A 439 -9.88 -7.73 18.27
CA GLN A 439 -10.88 -8.76 18.61
C GLN A 439 -12.29 -8.51 18.02
N TYR A 440 -12.55 -7.31 17.49
CA TYR A 440 -13.79 -6.97 16.78
C TYR A 440 -13.67 -7.07 15.27
N GLY A 441 -12.46 -7.33 14.74
CA GLY A 441 -12.11 -7.14 13.36
C GLY A 441 -11.89 -5.67 13.03
N GLN A 442 -11.58 -5.38 11.77
CA GLN A 442 -11.29 -4.03 11.31
C GLN A 442 -12.07 -3.73 10.02
N ASP A 443 -12.64 -2.55 9.92
CA ASP A 443 -13.13 -1.96 8.69
C ASP A 443 -12.20 -0.80 8.31
N TRP A 444 -11.55 -0.91 7.16
CA TRP A 444 -10.64 0.14 6.64
C TRP A 444 -11.39 1.13 5.74
N SER A 445 -12.69 0.91 5.53
CA SER A 445 -13.59 1.76 4.74
C SER A 445 -13.23 1.94 3.27
N GLN A 446 -12.27 1.17 2.76
CA GLN A 446 -11.70 1.30 1.42
C GLN A 446 -12.46 0.43 0.41
N PRO A 447 -12.90 0.95 -0.75
CA PRO A 447 -13.48 0.14 -1.81
C PRO A 447 -12.39 -0.75 -2.43
N PRO A 448 -12.61 -2.08 -2.53
CA PRO A 448 -11.65 -2.99 -3.13
C PRO A 448 -11.63 -2.92 -4.65
N TRP A 449 -10.51 -3.35 -5.26
CA TRP A 449 -10.48 -3.68 -6.69
C TRP A 449 -11.46 -4.80 -7.00
N HIS A 450 -12.27 -4.62 -8.04
CA HIS A 450 -13.10 -5.70 -8.58
C HIS A 450 -12.24 -6.63 -9.44
N PRO A 451 -12.04 -7.91 -9.09
CA PRO A 451 -11.07 -8.78 -9.76
C PRO A 451 -11.24 -8.84 -11.26
N GLU A 452 -12.46 -9.08 -11.74
CA GLU A 452 -12.75 -9.24 -13.15
C GLU A 452 -12.66 -7.94 -13.95
N ARG A 453 -13.18 -6.85 -13.38
CA ARG A 453 -13.15 -5.54 -14.05
C ARG A 453 -11.73 -4.98 -14.14
N LEU A 454 -10.90 -5.27 -13.14
CA LEU A 454 -9.48 -4.91 -13.20
C LEU A 454 -8.75 -5.71 -14.29
N ALA A 455 -9.03 -7.01 -14.44
CA ALA A 455 -8.52 -7.83 -15.53
C ALA A 455 -9.04 -7.37 -16.89
N GLU A 456 -10.33 -6.99 -16.99
CA GLU A 456 -10.94 -6.41 -18.21
C GLU A 456 -10.23 -5.12 -18.65
N ALA A 457 -9.81 -4.29 -17.69
CA ALA A 457 -9.00 -3.11 -17.93
C ALA A 457 -7.52 -3.43 -18.24
N GLY A 458 -7.16 -4.71 -18.39
CA GLY A 458 -5.80 -5.17 -18.63
C GLY A 458 -4.84 -4.77 -17.52
N TYR A 459 -5.29 -4.66 -16.27
CA TYR A 459 -4.54 -4.20 -15.10
C TYR A 459 -3.89 -2.82 -15.26
N LYS A 460 -4.36 -2.00 -16.22
CA LYS A 460 -3.78 -0.68 -16.49
C LYS A 460 -3.76 0.26 -15.26
N PRO A 461 -4.82 0.37 -14.44
CA PRO A 461 -4.76 1.22 -13.24
C PRO A 461 -3.69 0.76 -12.25
N TRP A 462 -3.50 -0.54 -12.05
CA TRP A 462 -2.48 -1.13 -11.20
C TRP A 462 -1.07 -0.81 -11.72
N ARG A 463 -0.83 -0.99 -13.01
CA ARG A 463 0.41 -0.64 -13.68
C ARG A 463 0.77 0.84 -13.54
N ASP A 464 -0.18 1.73 -13.86
CA ASP A 464 0.07 3.17 -13.91
C ASP A 464 0.38 3.72 -12.52
N MET A 465 -0.27 3.20 -11.49
CA MET A 465 0.03 3.50 -10.09
C MET A 465 1.46 3.08 -9.72
N LEU A 466 1.84 1.83 -9.98
CA LEU A 466 3.18 1.33 -9.69
C LEU A 466 4.27 2.13 -10.41
N ARG A 467 4.07 2.46 -11.69
CA ARG A 467 5.01 3.29 -12.48
C ARG A 467 5.21 4.68 -11.88
N THR A 468 4.14 5.30 -11.40
CA THR A 468 4.24 6.62 -10.78
C THR A 468 5.02 6.56 -9.46
N ILE A 469 4.73 5.58 -8.60
CA ILE A 469 5.39 5.42 -7.29
C ILE A 469 6.87 5.06 -7.45
N LEU A 470 7.19 4.12 -8.35
CA LEU A 470 8.54 3.60 -8.54
C LEU A 470 9.47 4.55 -9.32
N ARG A 471 8.94 5.58 -9.96
CA ARG A 471 9.72 6.48 -10.82
C ARG A 471 10.87 7.16 -10.09
N HIS A 472 10.66 7.53 -8.83
CA HIS A 472 11.64 8.26 -8.02
C HIS A 472 11.92 7.56 -6.69
N ALA A 473 11.82 6.22 -6.66
CA ALA A 473 12.11 5.42 -5.49
C ALA A 473 12.97 4.21 -5.87
N GLY A 474 13.96 3.88 -5.06
CA GLY A 474 14.76 2.66 -5.24
C GLY A 474 14.12 1.43 -4.61
N GLY A 475 12.99 1.57 -3.93
CA GLY A 475 12.22 0.48 -3.37
C GLY A 475 10.78 0.86 -3.07
N ILE A 476 9.96 -0.16 -2.87
CA ILE A 476 8.56 -0.02 -2.45
C ILE A 476 8.23 -1.04 -1.35
N ARG A 477 7.58 -0.59 -0.29
CA ARG A 477 6.86 -1.44 0.66
C ARG A 477 5.39 -1.47 0.26
N ILE A 478 4.83 -2.65 0.13
CA ILE A 478 3.40 -2.85 -0.15
C ILE A 478 2.72 -3.23 1.15
N ASP A 479 1.84 -2.35 1.61
CA ASP A 479 1.04 -2.58 2.79
C ASP A 479 0.05 -3.72 2.55
N HIS A 480 -0.06 -4.64 3.52
CA HIS A 480 -0.90 -5.83 3.42
C HIS A 480 -0.75 -6.57 2.08
N VAL A 481 0.48 -7.00 1.73
CA VAL A 481 0.79 -7.65 0.44
C VAL A 481 -0.05 -8.89 0.16
N LEU A 482 -0.54 -9.56 1.21
CA LEU A 482 -1.47 -10.68 1.11
C LEU A 482 -2.78 -10.30 0.40
N GLY A 483 -3.11 -9.01 0.36
CA GLY A 483 -4.20 -8.44 -0.41
C GLY A 483 -4.08 -8.62 -1.94
N LEU A 484 -2.88 -8.95 -2.45
CA LEU A 484 -2.67 -9.34 -3.86
C LEU A 484 -3.14 -10.77 -4.16
N PHE A 485 -3.34 -11.58 -3.12
CA PHE A 485 -3.87 -12.94 -3.23
C PHE A 485 -5.35 -12.98 -2.91
N ARG A 486 -5.75 -12.36 -1.81
CA ARG A 486 -7.13 -12.27 -1.37
C ARG A 486 -7.32 -11.06 -0.43
N LEU A 487 -8.45 -10.39 -0.52
CA LEU A 487 -8.86 -9.37 0.43
C LEU A 487 -10.11 -9.79 1.19
N TYR A 488 -10.18 -9.40 2.45
CA TYR A 488 -11.37 -9.58 3.26
C TYR A 488 -12.37 -8.47 2.93
N TRP A 489 -13.47 -8.84 2.25
CA TRP A 489 -14.53 -7.92 1.87
C TRP A 489 -15.68 -8.01 2.84
N MET A 490 -16.19 -6.86 3.22
CA MET A 490 -17.40 -6.70 4.00
C MET A 490 -18.43 -5.92 3.18
N PRO A 491 -19.71 -6.25 3.24
CA PRO A 491 -20.74 -5.32 2.75
C PRO A 491 -20.61 -4.00 3.51
N ARG A 492 -20.63 -2.87 2.80
CA ARG A 492 -20.48 -1.56 3.42
C ARG A 492 -21.54 -1.34 4.50
N ASN A 493 -21.18 -0.63 5.58
CA ASN A 493 -22.03 -0.35 6.74
C ASN A 493 -22.42 -1.59 7.55
N GLN A 494 -21.68 -2.69 7.43
CA GLN A 494 -21.84 -3.88 8.27
C GLN A 494 -20.63 -4.11 9.19
N SER A 495 -20.85 -5.01 10.17
CA SER A 495 -19.79 -5.40 11.10
C SER A 495 -18.65 -6.13 10.38
N PRO A 496 -17.38 -5.93 10.77
CA PRO A 496 -16.26 -6.74 10.27
C PRO A 496 -16.42 -8.26 10.45
N GLN A 497 -17.35 -8.69 11.32
CA GLN A 497 -17.64 -10.11 11.53
C GLN A 497 -18.46 -10.75 10.41
N THR A 498 -19.05 -9.96 9.49
CA THR A 498 -19.95 -10.41 8.43
C THR A 498 -19.29 -10.45 7.05
N GLY A 499 -17.97 -10.46 6.98
CA GLY A 499 -17.24 -10.47 5.71
C GLY A 499 -16.78 -11.85 5.27
N THR A 500 -16.17 -11.89 4.09
CA THR A 500 -15.49 -13.05 3.54
C THR A 500 -14.31 -12.64 2.65
N TYR A 501 -13.44 -13.60 2.31
CA TYR A 501 -12.36 -13.34 1.37
C TYR A 501 -12.84 -13.39 -0.08
N VAL A 502 -12.38 -12.42 -0.88
CA VAL A 502 -12.46 -12.44 -2.34
C VAL A 502 -11.05 -12.65 -2.88
N ASN A 503 -10.89 -13.67 -3.72
CA ASN A 503 -9.60 -14.04 -4.27
C ASN A 503 -9.30 -13.22 -5.54
N TYR A 504 -8.02 -12.94 -5.74
CA TYR A 504 -7.50 -12.25 -6.92
C TYR A 504 -6.63 -13.20 -7.76
N ASP A 505 -6.43 -12.87 -9.03
CA ASP A 505 -5.35 -13.46 -9.81
C ASP A 505 -4.01 -12.91 -9.28
N PHE A 506 -3.47 -13.61 -8.30
CA PHE A 506 -2.20 -13.23 -7.68
C PHE A 506 -1.02 -13.30 -8.65
N ARG A 507 -1.06 -14.20 -9.65
CA ARG A 507 -0.01 -14.28 -10.67
C ARG A 507 0.05 -13.00 -11.47
N ALA A 508 -1.10 -12.44 -11.81
CA ALA A 508 -1.20 -11.15 -12.46
C ALA A 508 -0.70 -10.01 -11.54
N LEU A 509 -1.27 -9.88 -10.34
CA LEU A 509 -0.95 -8.75 -9.47
C LEU A 509 0.51 -8.77 -8.99
N VAL A 510 1.00 -9.91 -8.52
CA VAL A 510 2.39 -10.08 -8.05
C VAL A 510 3.37 -10.00 -9.20
N GLY A 511 3.05 -10.64 -10.34
CA GLY A 511 3.90 -10.61 -11.53
C GLY A 511 4.06 -9.19 -12.11
N ILE A 512 2.99 -8.40 -12.12
CA ILE A 512 3.03 -6.99 -12.55
C ILE A 512 3.89 -6.14 -11.59
N VAL A 513 3.80 -6.37 -10.28
CA VAL A 513 4.71 -5.72 -9.31
C VAL A 513 6.16 -6.05 -9.66
N ALA A 514 6.48 -7.33 -9.89
CA ALA A 514 7.83 -7.74 -10.25
C ALA A 514 8.29 -7.11 -11.57
N LEU A 515 7.43 -7.04 -12.59
CA LEU A 515 7.74 -6.43 -13.88
C LEU A 515 8.06 -4.93 -13.76
N GLU A 516 7.20 -4.17 -13.08
CA GLU A 516 7.41 -2.73 -12.97
C GLU A 516 8.57 -2.38 -12.01
N ALA A 517 8.81 -3.19 -10.97
CA ALA A 517 9.96 -3.04 -10.09
C ALA A 517 11.28 -3.38 -10.79
N GLU A 518 11.32 -4.46 -11.60
CA GLU A 518 12.50 -4.81 -12.41
C GLU A 518 12.86 -3.67 -13.39
N ARG A 519 11.86 -3.10 -14.06
CA ARG A 519 12.04 -1.94 -14.96
C ARG A 519 12.55 -0.70 -14.26
N ALA A 520 12.15 -0.49 -13.01
CA ALA A 520 12.60 0.63 -12.18
C ALA A 520 13.95 0.37 -11.49
N GLY A 521 14.46 -0.88 -11.50
CA GLY A 521 15.62 -1.27 -10.71
C GLY A 521 15.37 -1.21 -9.20
N ALA A 522 14.11 -1.35 -8.77
CA ALA A 522 13.68 -1.18 -7.39
C ALA A 522 13.55 -2.52 -6.66
N VAL A 523 13.71 -2.50 -5.33
CA VAL A 523 13.39 -3.64 -4.45
C VAL A 523 11.94 -3.58 -4.01
N VAL A 524 11.34 -4.73 -3.73
CA VAL A 524 9.97 -4.84 -3.25
C VAL A 524 9.93 -5.55 -1.91
N ILE A 525 9.28 -4.91 -0.94
CA ILE A 525 8.98 -5.45 0.38
C ILE A 525 7.47 -5.61 0.48
N GLY A 526 7.00 -6.80 0.80
CA GLY A 526 5.61 -7.04 1.17
C GLY A 526 5.43 -7.07 2.68
N GLU A 527 4.50 -6.30 3.21
CA GLU A 527 4.07 -6.51 4.57
C GLU A 527 3.18 -7.76 4.59
N ASP A 528 3.73 -8.87 5.12
CA ASP A 528 3.13 -10.20 5.14
C ASP A 528 2.82 -10.67 6.58
N LEU A 529 2.51 -9.72 7.47
CA LEU A 529 2.10 -9.99 8.84
C LEU A 529 0.63 -10.44 8.88
N GLY A 530 0.25 -11.16 9.94
CA GLY A 530 -1.12 -11.61 10.17
C GLY A 530 -1.36 -13.08 9.84
N THR A 531 -2.62 -13.43 9.53
CA THR A 531 -3.03 -14.82 9.24
C THR A 531 -3.00 -15.09 7.74
N PHE A 532 -2.12 -15.97 7.33
CA PHE A 532 -1.94 -16.36 5.93
C PHE A 532 -1.66 -17.87 5.78
N GLU A 533 -1.79 -18.34 4.57
CA GLU A 533 -1.41 -19.70 4.19
C GLU A 533 0.05 -19.74 3.74
N PRO A 534 0.89 -20.67 4.22
CA PRO A 534 2.34 -20.68 3.96
C PRO A 534 2.73 -20.59 2.47
N TRP A 535 1.92 -21.17 1.58
CA TRP A 535 2.18 -21.13 0.13
C TRP A 535 2.20 -19.70 -0.45
N MET A 536 1.52 -18.72 0.19
CA MET A 536 1.55 -17.33 -0.25
C MET A 536 2.95 -16.71 -0.10
N GLN A 537 3.63 -17.02 1.01
CA GLN A 537 5.03 -16.61 1.19
C GLN A 537 5.97 -17.31 0.20
N ASP A 538 5.71 -18.58 -0.14
CA ASP A 538 6.50 -19.31 -1.14
C ASP A 538 6.39 -18.61 -2.51
N VAL A 539 5.20 -18.18 -2.91
CA VAL A 539 4.97 -17.42 -4.15
C VAL A 539 5.69 -16.08 -4.10
N LEU A 540 5.56 -15.31 -3.03
CA LEU A 540 6.28 -14.02 -2.89
C LEU A 540 7.79 -14.22 -3.03
N ASN A 541 8.35 -15.22 -2.34
CA ASN A 541 9.76 -15.57 -2.45
C ASN A 541 10.15 -15.97 -3.87
N GLN A 542 9.32 -16.74 -4.58
CA GLN A 542 9.56 -17.12 -5.97
C GLN A 542 9.69 -15.90 -6.87
N TYR A 543 8.80 -14.93 -6.74
CA TYR A 543 8.87 -13.67 -7.49
C TYR A 543 9.94 -12.69 -7.01
N GLY A 544 10.64 -12.99 -5.91
CA GLY A 544 11.66 -12.11 -5.33
C GLY A 544 11.07 -10.94 -4.53
N ILE A 545 9.82 -11.05 -4.06
CA ILE A 545 9.23 -10.08 -3.14
C ILE A 545 9.60 -10.48 -1.72
N MET A 546 10.31 -9.60 -1.03
CA MET A 546 10.78 -9.85 0.33
C MET A 546 9.63 -9.63 1.33
N GLY A 547 9.59 -10.46 2.37
CA GLY A 547 8.61 -10.30 3.46
C GLY A 547 9.06 -9.33 4.54
N THR A 548 8.28 -9.23 5.60
CA THR A 548 8.56 -8.40 6.78
C THR A 548 8.74 -9.27 8.03
N SER A 549 9.76 -8.97 8.84
CA SER A 549 10.00 -9.61 10.15
C SER A 549 10.12 -8.54 11.23
N VAL A 550 9.25 -8.59 12.24
CA VAL A 550 9.25 -7.64 13.37
C VAL A 550 9.66 -8.39 14.62
N LEU A 551 10.69 -7.93 15.31
CA LEU A 551 11.31 -8.60 16.47
C LEU A 551 10.27 -9.10 17.50
N TRP A 552 9.28 -8.28 17.82
CA TRP A 552 8.26 -8.60 18.82
C TRP A 552 7.26 -9.67 18.40
N PHE A 553 7.19 -9.99 17.10
CA PHE A 553 6.26 -11.00 16.56
C PHE A 553 6.94 -12.32 16.21
N GLU A 554 8.28 -12.37 16.31
CA GLU A 554 9.06 -13.49 15.82
C GLU A 554 9.24 -14.57 16.92
N GLY A 555 8.37 -15.59 16.88
CA GLY A 555 8.51 -16.80 17.65
C GLY A 555 9.38 -17.86 16.96
N SER A 556 10.20 -18.60 17.74
CA SER A 556 10.92 -19.76 17.23
C SER A 556 9.96 -20.94 17.02
N PRO A 557 10.12 -21.74 15.94
CA PRO A 557 9.36 -22.97 15.76
C PRO A 557 9.63 -24.01 16.84
N TYR A 558 10.70 -23.81 17.63
CA TYR A 558 11.09 -24.68 18.77
C TYR A 558 10.63 -24.12 20.12
N GLY A 559 9.89 -23.01 20.14
CA GLY A 559 9.42 -22.31 21.33
C GLY A 559 10.29 -21.14 21.77
N GLY A 560 9.68 -20.15 22.41
CA GLY A 560 10.31 -18.90 22.82
C GLY A 560 10.60 -17.93 21.68
N ALA A 561 11.42 -16.91 21.91
CA ALA A 561 11.79 -15.94 20.91
C ALA A 561 12.74 -16.52 19.84
N ARG A 562 12.64 -16.03 18.61
CA ARG A 562 13.40 -16.50 17.45
C ARG A 562 14.91 -16.21 17.58
N ARG A 563 15.73 -17.16 17.13
CA ARG A 563 17.18 -17.01 17.08
C ARG A 563 17.61 -16.25 15.81
N LEU A 564 18.80 -15.65 15.82
CA LEU A 564 19.34 -14.92 14.65
C LEU A 564 19.30 -15.77 13.38
N GLU A 565 19.81 -16.99 13.45
CA GLU A 565 19.92 -17.91 12.31
C GLU A 565 18.57 -18.41 11.76
N GLU A 566 17.49 -18.23 12.51
CA GLU A 566 16.13 -18.63 12.11
C GLU A 566 15.38 -17.55 11.34
N TYR A 567 15.92 -16.33 11.28
CA TYR A 567 15.29 -15.25 10.49
C TYR A 567 15.37 -15.53 9.00
N ARG A 568 14.32 -15.09 8.28
CA ARG A 568 14.28 -15.18 6.82
C ARG A 568 15.39 -14.32 6.21
N LYS A 569 16.02 -14.81 5.12
CA LYS A 569 16.98 -13.98 4.35
C LYS A 569 16.25 -12.96 3.47
N ALA A 570 15.21 -13.41 2.76
CA ALA A 570 14.42 -12.54 1.90
C ALA A 570 13.37 -11.77 2.72
N CYS A 571 13.81 -10.86 3.56
CA CYS A 571 12.92 -9.99 4.33
C CYS A 571 13.57 -8.67 4.71
N LEU A 572 12.72 -7.72 5.09
CA LEU A 572 13.06 -6.53 5.86
C LEU A 572 12.79 -6.84 7.33
N ALA A 573 13.85 -6.86 8.15
CA ALA A 573 13.74 -7.09 9.59
C ALA A 573 13.82 -5.76 10.34
N SER A 574 12.94 -5.55 11.32
CA SER A 574 12.89 -4.36 12.16
C SER A 574 12.58 -4.70 13.61
N VAL A 575 12.86 -3.79 14.53
CA VAL A 575 12.44 -3.91 15.92
C VAL A 575 10.98 -3.55 16.04
N THR A 576 10.55 -2.46 15.42
CA THR A 576 9.17 -1.94 15.47
C THR A 576 8.73 -1.47 14.08
N THR A 577 7.47 -1.05 13.96
CA THR A 577 6.87 -0.42 12.77
C THR A 577 6.13 0.86 13.19
N HIS A 578 5.58 1.60 12.21
CA HIS A 578 4.76 2.79 12.48
C HIS A 578 3.41 2.48 13.15
N ASP A 579 2.93 1.23 13.07
CA ASP A 579 1.68 0.76 13.72
C ASP A 579 1.91 0.25 15.15
N LEU A 580 3.16 0.14 15.55
CA LEU A 580 3.55 -0.22 16.89
C LEU A 580 4.09 1.01 17.64
N PRO A 581 4.03 1.02 18.98
CA PRO A 581 4.70 2.06 19.74
C PRO A 581 6.19 2.04 19.46
N PRO A 582 6.89 3.20 19.57
CA PRO A 582 8.34 3.22 19.63
C PRO A 582 8.85 2.24 20.68
N THR A 583 10.02 1.65 20.43
CA THR A 583 10.52 0.53 21.24
C THR A 583 10.64 0.87 22.73
N ALA A 584 11.04 2.10 23.08
CA ALA A 584 11.10 2.54 24.47
C ALA A 584 9.71 2.54 25.13
N GLY A 585 8.69 3.03 24.46
CA GLY A 585 7.30 3.01 24.95
C GLY A 585 6.74 1.59 25.05
N PHE A 586 7.07 0.72 24.09
CA PHE A 586 6.69 -0.69 24.10
C PHE A 586 7.28 -1.41 25.31
N LEU A 587 8.58 -1.27 25.56
CA LEU A 587 9.27 -1.87 26.71
C LEU A 587 8.68 -1.42 28.07
N ARG A 588 8.16 -0.21 28.12
CA ARG A 588 7.48 0.33 29.31
C ARG A 588 6.00 -0.09 29.43
N GLY A 589 5.44 -0.80 28.45
CA GLY A 589 4.05 -1.24 28.42
C GLY A 589 3.02 -0.13 28.16
N LYS A 590 3.46 1.03 27.63
CA LYS A 590 2.59 2.19 27.36
C LYS A 590 1.44 1.88 26.41
N HIS A 591 1.65 1.01 25.45
CA HIS A 591 0.64 0.60 24.47
C HIS A 591 -0.54 -0.14 25.13
N ILE A 592 -0.32 -0.93 26.17
CA ILE A 592 -1.39 -1.64 26.88
C ILE A 592 -2.18 -0.65 27.74
N THR A 593 -1.46 0.22 28.45
CA THR A 593 -2.09 1.26 29.27
C THR A 593 -2.96 2.18 28.41
N LEU A 594 -2.43 2.64 27.26
CA LEU A 594 -3.15 3.48 26.31
C LEU A 594 -4.42 2.78 25.79
N ARG A 595 -4.32 1.52 25.35
CA ARG A 595 -5.50 0.75 24.90
C ARG A 595 -6.54 0.57 25.99
N ASN A 596 -6.11 0.39 27.23
CA ASN A 596 -7.03 0.32 28.36
C ASN A 596 -7.74 1.66 28.61
N GLU A 597 -7.01 2.76 28.60
CA GLU A 597 -7.57 4.12 28.76
C GLU A 597 -8.58 4.48 27.68
N LEU A 598 -8.35 4.01 26.46
CA LEU A 598 -9.22 4.20 25.29
C LEU A 598 -10.39 3.18 25.22
N GLY A 599 -10.47 2.23 26.15
CA GLY A 599 -11.53 1.21 26.16
C GLY A 599 -11.41 0.15 25.07
N LEU A 600 -10.23 -0.06 24.51
CA LEU A 600 -9.96 -1.00 23.42
C LEU A 600 -9.58 -2.41 23.89
N LEU A 601 -9.33 -2.61 25.22
CA LEU A 601 -9.04 -3.93 25.77
C LEU A 601 -10.34 -4.67 26.16
N LYS A 602 -10.46 -5.94 25.72
CA LYS A 602 -11.50 -6.87 26.21
C LYS A 602 -11.01 -7.72 27.38
N SER A 603 -9.72 -7.99 27.44
CA SER A 603 -9.05 -8.77 28.46
C SER A 603 -8.77 -7.94 29.73
N ASN A 604 -8.40 -8.62 30.81
CA ASN A 604 -8.00 -7.97 32.06
C ASN A 604 -6.64 -7.25 31.85
N LEU A 605 -6.55 -6.00 32.31
CA LEU A 605 -5.33 -5.17 32.18
C LEU A 605 -4.09 -5.85 32.79
N ASP A 606 -4.21 -6.43 34.01
CA ASP A 606 -3.07 -7.07 34.71
C ASP A 606 -2.62 -8.33 33.97
N GLU A 607 -3.55 -9.06 33.37
CA GLU A 607 -3.24 -10.24 32.55
C GLU A 607 -2.47 -9.86 31.27
N GLU A 608 -2.94 -8.83 30.56
CA GLU A 608 -2.24 -8.31 29.37
C GLU A 608 -0.84 -7.80 29.71
N LEU A 609 -0.72 -7.00 30.79
CA LEU A 609 0.58 -6.49 31.22
C LEU A 609 1.55 -7.60 31.61
N ASN A 610 1.06 -8.70 32.23
CA ASN A 610 1.90 -9.83 32.59
C ASN A 610 2.29 -10.69 31.39
N ASN A 611 1.37 -10.92 30.45
CA ASN A 611 1.66 -11.65 29.23
C ASN A 611 2.73 -10.93 28.39
N ASP A 612 2.57 -9.63 28.22
CA ASP A 612 3.54 -8.79 27.51
C ASP A 612 4.90 -8.74 28.23
N LEU A 613 4.89 -8.59 29.57
CA LEU A 613 6.10 -8.60 30.39
C LEU A 613 6.91 -9.90 30.19
N ASN A 614 6.22 -11.05 30.20
CA ASN A 614 6.85 -12.35 30.01
C ASN A 614 7.39 -12.52 28.61
N TRP A 615 6.63 -12.10 27.58
CA TRP A 615 7.08 -12.18 26.20
C TRP A 615 8.29 -11.26 25.93
N GLN A 616 8.26 -10.03 26.46
CA GLN A 616 9.42 -9.13 26.41
C GLN A 616 10.65 -9.77 27.06
N ALA A 617 10.48 -10.48 28.19
CA ALA A 617 11.58 -11.18 28.85
C ALA A 617 12.17 -12.29 27.98
N GLU A 618 11.33 -13.07 27.28
CA GLU A 618 11.78 -14.08 26.30
C GLU A 618 12.63 -13.45 25.19
N VAL A 619 12.12 -12.36 24.59
CA VAL A 619 12.84 -11.65 23.51
C VAL A 619 14.16 -11.05 24.01
N LEU A 620 14.14 -10.36 25.16
CA LEU A 620 15.35 -9.73 25.72
C LEU A 620 16.40 -10.76 26.16
N ASN A 621 15.98 -11.92 26.69
CA ASN A 621 16.90 -13.03 26.99
C ASN A 621 17.53 -13.57 25.70
N ARG A 622 16.78 -13.65 24.60
CA ARG A 622 17.32 -14.05 23.31
C ARG A 622 18.33 -13.03 22.78
N VAL A 623 18.01 -11.74 22.89
CA VAL A 623 18.93 -10.64 22.53
C VAL A 623 20.23 -10.73 23.38
N LEU A 624 20.11 -11.03 24.67
CA LEU A 624 21.24 -11.18 25.57
C LEU A 624 22.11 -12.38 25.19
N GLU A 625 21.51 -13.56 25.04
CA GLU A 625 22.18 -14.81 24.68
C GLU A 625 22.98 -14.71 23.38
N GLN A 626 22.51 -13.92 22.43
CA GLN A 626 23.10 -13.79 21.11
C GLN A 626 23.88 -12.48 20.89
N GLY A 627 24.30 -11.84 21.98
CA GLY A 627 25.29 -10.76 21.96
C GLY A 627 24.75 -9.37 21.63
N GLY A 628 23.42 -9.16 21.65
CA GLY A 628 22.82 -7.84 21.40
C GLY A 628 23.30 -6.75 22.37
N PHE A 629 23.71 -7.13 23.58
CA PHE A 629 24.26 -6.21 24.59
C PHE A 629 25.79 -6.01 24.50
N ALA A 630 26.42 -6.53 23.46
CA ALA A 630 27.87 -6.35 23.29
C ALA A 630 28.27 -4.87 23.24
N GLY A 631 29.24 -4.48 24.07
CA GLY A 631 29.71 -3.09 24.18
C GLY A 631 28.90 -2.19 25.08
N GLU A 632 27.78 -2.68 25.64
CA GLU A 632 26.99 -1.95 26.63
C GLU A 632 27.46 -2.25 28.07
N ASP A 633 27.35 -1.26 28.96
CA ASP A 633 27.54 -1.45 30.40
C ASP A 633 26.27 -2.09 31.00
N PHE A 634 26.15 -3.39 30.81
CA PHE A 634 24.97 -4.17 31.19
C PHE A 634 25.34 -5.46 31.91
N HIS A 635 24.74 -5.72 33.06
CA HIS A 635 25.16 -6.77 33.99
C HIS A 635 24.03 -7.75 34.38
N MET A 636 22.88 -7.69 33.75
CA MET A 636 21.80 -8.62 34.01
C MET A 636 22.00 -9.92 33.24
N ASP A 637 21.78 -11.06 33.92
CA ASP A 637 21.93 -12.38 33.31
C ASP A 637 20.59 -12.99 32.83
N ASN A 638 19.46 -12.45 33.31
CA ASN A 638 18.12 -12.97 32.98
C ASN A 638 17.05 -11.90 33.21
N PHE A 639 16.10 -11.80 32.32
CA PHE A 639 14.97 -10.87 32.37
C PHE A 639 13.68 -11.47 32.95
N HIS A 640 13.58 -12.81 33.08
CA HIS A 640 12.40 -13.45 33.69
C HIS A 640 12.21 -13.05 35.15
N GLY A 641 10.97 -12.67 35.49
CA GLY A 641 10.62 -12.24 36.81
C GLY A 641 11.06 -10.83 37.21
N GLN A 642 11.72 -10.10 36.29
CA GLN A 642 12.13 -8.72 36.51
C GLN A 642 11.00 -7.76 36.12
N ALA A 643 10.66 -6.83 37.00
CA ALA A 643 9.74 -5.74 36.68
C ALA A 643 10.36 -4.81 35.59
N ARG A 644 9.52 -4.06 34.85
CA ARG A 644 10.00 -3.22 33.73
C ARG A 644 11.05 -2.19 34.16
N ASP A 645 10.89 -1.59 35.34
CA ASP A 645 11.79 -0.59 35.92
C ASP A 645 13.08 -1.19 36.50
N GLU A 646 13.11 -2.52 36.68
CA GLU A 646 14.30 -3.26 37.17
C GLU A 646 15.18 -3.77 36.02
N ARG A 647 14.75 -3.64 34.78
CA ARG A 647 15.46 -4.17 33.58
C ARG A 647 16.65 -3.31 33.11
N GLY A 648 16.95 -2.22 33.83
CA GLY A 648 18.03 -1.30 33.49
C GLY A 648 17.60 -0.13 32.60
N ASP A 649 18.58 0.52 32.00
CA ASP A 649 18.33 1.69 31.14
C ASP A 649 17.64 1.29 29.84
N VAL A 650 16.50 1.92 29.57
CA VAL A 650 15.72 1.66 28.35
C VAL A 650 16.49 1.97 27.06
N GLU A 651 17.37 2.96 27.05
CA GLU A 651 18.20 3.28 25.88
C GLU A 651 19.18 2.13 25.57
N VAL A 652 19.70 1.46 26.60
CA VAL A 652 20.55 0.27 26.43
C VAL A 652 19.74 -0.90 25.86
N LEU A 653 18.51 -1.11 26.35
CA LEU A 653 17.63 -2.17 25.84
C LEU A 653 17.27 -1.94 24.38
N VAL A 654 16.89 -0.72 24.01
CA VAL A 654 16.57 -0.32 22.63
C VAL A 654 17.80 -0.52 21.72
N THR A 655 18.98 -0.05 22.15
CA THR A 655 20.23 -0.22 21.41
C THR A 655 20.56 -1.69 21.17
N ALA A 656 20.42 -2.54 22.21
CA ALA A 656 20.65 -3.98 22.14
C ALA A 656 19.69 -4.68 21.15
N ALA A 657 18.40 -4.30 21.14
CA ALA A 657 17.42 -4.83 20.22
C ALA A 657 17.77 -4.50 18.75
N HIS A 658 18.16 -3.25 18.45
CA HIS A 658 18.59 -2.86 17.10
C HIS A 658 19.89 -3.57 16.68
N ARG A 659 20.87 -3.72 17.60
CA ARG A 659 22.09 -4.49 17.33
C ARG A 659 21.77 -5.95 17.01
N PHE A 660 20.88 -6.57 17.75
CA PHE A 660 20.41 -7.93 17.47
C PHE A 660 19.81 -8.04 16.06
N VAL A 661 18.88 -7.17 15.71
CA VAL A 661 18.25 -7.17 14.37
C VAL A 661 19.29 -6.95 13.28
N ALA A 662 20.27 -6.06 13.48
CA ALA A 662 21.33 -5.81 12.52
C ALA A 662 22.20 -7.06 12.22
N HIS A 663 22.25 -8.03 13.12
CA HIS A 663 23.01 -9.30 12.98
C HIS A 663 22.16 -10.44 12.38
N THR A 664 20.87 -10.24 12.12
CA THR A 664 20.05 -11.26 11.44
C THR A 664 20.51 -11.48 10.00
N PRO A 665 20.23 -12.63 9.37
CA PRO A 665 20.56 -12.90 7.97
C PRO A 665 19.65 -12.14 6.97
N ALA A 666 18.72 -11.30 7.44
CA ALA A 666 17.79 -10.54 6.60
C ALA A 666 18.53 -9.69 5.56
N ALA A 667 18.02 -9.64 4.33
CA ALA A 667 18.59 -8.83 3.25
C ALA A 667 18.54 -7.33 3.57
N LEU A 668 17.47 -6.88 4.20
CA LEU A 668 17.32 -5.50 4.68
C LEU A 668 17.01 -5.49 6.18
N THR A 669 17.62 -4.54 6.89
CA THR A 669 17.23 -4.22 8.27
C THR A 669 16.80 -2.76 8.34
N CYS A 670 15.78 -2.47 9.16
CA CYS A 670 15.20 -1.15 9.25
C CYS A 670 15.09 -0.66 10.69
N THR A 671 15.66 0.50 10.95
CA THR A 671 15.62 1.16 12.26
C THR A 671 14.56 2.25 12.24
N ALA A 672 13.72 2.32 13.28
CA ALA A 672 12.75 3.42 13.38
C ALA A 672 13.43 4.70 13.86
N LEU A 673 13.25 5.82 13.16
CA LEU A 673 13.82 7.11 13.55
C LEU A 673 13.34 7.55 14.95
N VAL A 674 12.12 7.21 15.33
CA VAL A 674 11.56 7.47 16.66
C VAL A 674 12.39 6.81 17.77
N ASP A 675 12.93 5.61 17.54
CA ASP A 675 13.83 4.94 18.49
C ASP A 675 15.19 5.65 18.56
N MET A 676 15.70 6.16 17.43
CA MET A 676 16.99 6.85 17.37
C MET A 676 17.01 8.17 18.16
N VAL A 677 15.85 8.75 18.41
CA VAL A 677 15.72 9.99 19.20
C VAL A 677 15.10 9.77 20.58
N GLY A 678 14.67 8.53 20.86
CA GLY A 678 14.08 8.14 22.14
C GLY A 678 12.63 8.55 22.33
N ASP A 679 11.87 8.73 21.24
CA ASP A 679 10.43 8.99 21.31
C ASP A 679 9.70 7.78 21.90
N GLU A 680 8.63 8.03 22.64
CA GLU A 680 7.78 7.00 23.25
C GLU A 680 6.31 7.12 22.79
N ASN A 681 6.00 8.10 21.94
CA ASN A 681 4.63 8.39 21.51
C ASN A 681 4.25 7.58 20.30
N VAL A 682 3.08 6.95 20.35
CA VAL A 682 2.50 6.17 19.27
C VAL A 682 2.09 7.11 18.14
N GLN A 683 2.42 6.79 16.91
CA GLN A 683 2.03 7.57 15.73
C GLN A 683 0.60 7.28 15.31
N ASN A 684 0.19 6.03 15.43
CA ASN A 684 -1.15 5.55 15.12
C ASN A 684 -1.63 4.58 16.20
N GLN A 685 -2.84 4.81 16.71
CA GLN A 685 -3.55 3.88 17.59
C GLN A 685 -4.75 3.32 16.83
N PRO A 686 -4.64 2.11 16.24
CA PRO A 686 -5.74 1.49 15.51
C PRO A 686 -7.03 1.40 16.33
N GLY A 687 -8.17 1.62 15.67
CA GLY A 687 -9.49 1.56 16.30
C GLY A 687 -9.90 2.85 17.03
N THR A 688 -9.21 3.96 16.82
CA THR A 688 -9.56 5.28 17.39
C THR A 688 -9.78 6.32 16.32
N ALA A 689 -10.68 7.28 16.62
CA ALA A 689 -10.85 8.50 15.85
C ALA A 689 -9.91 9.61 16.36
N LYS A 690 -9.74 10.68 15.56
CA LYS A 690 -8.89 11.84 15.86
C LYS A 690 -9.19 12.49 17.23
N GLU A 691 -10.47 12.53 17.62
CA GLU A 691 -10.92 13.08 18.90
C GLU A 691 -10.49 12.25 20.12
N GLN A 692 -10.20 10.97 19.90
CA GLN A 692 -9.78 10.04 20.96
C GLN A 692 -8.25 9.99 21.06
N TYR A 693 -7.56 10.01 19.91
CA TYR A 693 -6.10 9.98 19.83
C TYR A 693 -5.64 10.77 18.59
N PRO A 694 -4.55 11.58 18.67
CA PRO A 694 -4.06 12.40 17.55
C PRO A 694 -3.30 11.57 16.52
N ASN A 695 -3.97 10.57 15.94
CA ASN A 695 -3.39 9.69 14.93
C ASN A 695 -2.78 10.50 13.79
N TRP A 696 -1.56 10.14 13.38
CA TRP A 696 -0.84 10.73 12.26
C TRP A 696 -0.52 12.23 12.40
N CYS A 697 -0.71 12.79 13.60
CA CYS A 697 -0.48 14.21 13.91
C CYS A 697 0.62 14.45 14.95
N VAL A 698 1.36 13.40 15.34
CA VAL A 698 2.37 13.47 16.40
C VAL A 698 3.71 13.89 15.77
N PRO A 699 4.29 15.03 16.17
CA PRO A 699 5.64 15.42 15.75
C PRO A 699 6.71 14.56 16.41
N LEU A 700 7.88 14.45 15.77
CA LEU A 700 9.04 13.72 16.31
C LEU A 700 9.54 14.37 17.60
N ARG A 701 9.73 13.58 18.66
CA ARG A 701 10.16 14.06 19.98
C ARG A 701 11.28 13.19 20.53
N ASN A 702 12.04 13.76 21.48
CA ASN A 702 12.98 12.97 22.25
C ASN A 702 12.32 12.40 23.54
N ALA A 703 13.09 11.62 24.32
CA ALA A 703 12.63 11.01 25.57
C ALA A 703 12.12 12.01 26.62
N GLN A 704 12.50 13.27 26.54
CA GLN A 704 12.05 14.35 27.40
C GLN A 704 10.79 15.06 26.87
N GLY A 705 10.27 14.61 25.71
CA GLY A 705 9.10 15.17 25.07
C GLY A 705 9.35 16.47 24.26
N ASN A 706 10.62 16.86 24.09
CA ASN A 706 10.97 18.01 23.26
C ASN A 706 10.94 17.64 21.79
N ILE A 707 10.49 18.56 20.94
CA ILE A 707 10.52 18.39 19.49
C ILE A 707 11.97 18.24 19.00
N VAL A 708 12.17 17.28 18.10
CA VAL A 708 13.44 17.05 17.41
C VAL A 708 13.29 17.42 15.95
N LEU A 709 14.20 18.24 15.45
CA LEU A 709 14.34 18.58 14.03
C LEU A 709 15.50 17.79 13.41
N ILE A 710 15.52 17.69 12.09
CA ILE A 710 16.65 17.05 11.37
C ILE A 710 17.97 17.72 11.72
N ASP A 711 17.93 19.03 11.90
CA ASP A 711 19.08 19.87 12.30
C ASP A 711 19.74 19.42 13.62
N ASP A 712 18.98 18.78 14.52
CA ASP A 712 19.45 18.38 15.85
C ASP A 712 20.11 17.01 15.85
N LEU A 713 19.83 16.15 14.86
CA LEU A 713 20.21 14.72 14.87
C LEU A 713 21.69 14.51 15.07
N ASN A 714 22.53 15.32 14.40
CA ASN A 714 23.98 15.20 14.49
C ASN A 714 24.57 15.52 15.88
N GLU A 715 23.80 16.18 16.74
CA GLU A 715 24.20 16.53 18.11
C GLU A 715 23.66 15.58 19.16
N MET A 716 22.81 14.59 18.75
CA MET A 716 22.17 13.65 19.67
C MET A 716 23.00 12.38 19.89
N PRO A 717 23.49 12.11 21.13
CA PRO A 717 24.29 10.92 21.43
C PRO A 717 23.55 9.61 21.14
N LEU A 718 22.24 9.55 21.44
CA LEU A 718 21.41 8.34 21.21
C LEU A 718 21.28 8.05 19.72
N PHE A 719 21.11 9.07 18.86
CA PHE A 719 21.08 8.93 17.41
C PHE A 719 22.34 8.20 16.92
N HIS A 720 23.53 8.65 17.30
CA HIS A 720 24.79 8.02 16.90
C HIS A 720 24.96 6.61 17.46
N LYS A 721 24.55 6.40 18.71
CA LYS A 721 24.63 5.10 19.39
C LYS A 721 23.77 4.05 18.66
N ILE A 722 22.53 4.37 18.32
CA ILE A 722 21.65 3.45 17.61
C ILE A 722 22.07 3.31 16.15
N ALA A 723 22.51 4.39 15.47
CA ALA A 723 23.09 4.33 14.14
C ALA A 723 24.27 3.33 14.06
N GLU A 724 25.16 3.35 15.06
CA GLU A 724 26.28 2.39 15.14
C GLU A 724 25.77 0.97 15.38
N ALA A 725 24.84 0.78 16.31
CA ALA A 725 24.28 -0.54 16.65
C ALA A 725 23.52 -1.17 15.47
N SER A 726 22.91 -0.37 14.62
CA SER A 726 22.13 -0.80 13.46
C SER A 726 22.96 -1.11 12.20
N ARG A 727 24.30 -0.86 12.22
CA ARG A 727 25.16 -1.17 11.09
C ARG A 727 25.24 -2.66 10.83
N ARG A 728 25.18 -3.03 9.56
CA ARG A 728 25.36 -4.42 9.16
C ARG A 728 26.80 -4.85 9.43
N PRO A 729 27.01 -6.07 9.99
CA PRO A 729 28.35 -6.63 10.13
C PRO A 729 29.05 -6.72 8.76
N ALA A 730 30.36 -6.52 8.74
CA ALA A 730 31.13 -6.75 7.52
C ALA A 730 31.02 -8.22 7.08
N PRO A 731 30.92 -8.53 5.78
CA PRO A 731 30.90 -9.91 5.29
C PRO A 731 32.09 -10.70 5.84
N GLY A 732 31.83 -11.75 6.62
CA GLY A 732 32.85 -12.66 7.14
C GLY A 732 33.29 -12.46 8.60
N ASN A 733 32.65 -11.60 9.35
CA ASN A 733 32.81 -11.50 10.81
C ASN A 733 31.65 -12.18 11.56
#